data_58066bd43e92386ba8da1231b68ac086
#
_entry.id   58066bd43e92386ba8da1231b68ac086
#
_cell.length_a   1.000
_cell.length_b   1.000
_cell.length_c   1.000
_cell.angle_alpha   90.00
_cell.angle_beta   90.00
_cell.angle_gamma   90.00
#
_symmetry.space_group_name_H-M   'P 1'
#
loop_
_entity.id
_entity.type
_entity.pdbx_description
1 polymer ?
#
loop_
_entity_poly.entity_id
_entity_poly.type
_entity_poly.pdbx_seq_one_letter_code
_entity_poly.pdbx_strand_id
1 'polypeptide(L)'
;MIVLSLAGYGLAYRSGRRRHVDPFLLAACVVVFAAFAAPIVLSGSATFAGYITLDDSATWLALADHTLAHGRSVSGVAPSTYEVVLHDYLDGGYPLGAFVPLGTAGALTGQDLAWLFQPTIAFYAAMLAATTYAASGELVRSKWFRLIVAVIGAQPALLFAYGMWAGIKETSAAAIIVLTAAITAMTARRWTGGDLRAFIPSAIAAAAMLAVLSPAGSIWLVVPAAFVLVLLARCGIRSVLTVGGAAVATIALLSLPQLILARRFLGGAAGGEITRGNEVANLGHPLKTVQALGIWPATDFRSEPAHRMIAYGLIAILVAGVVAFFATLRRRSTGALGVMIATGVAGVTAALLLDRVGLSSPWLNAKTMAEGSPAIVATSVTGAAVLFERGRKLAVVIAVAVAAGVLWSNALTYLNVSLAPSSQFHELQTIAARFHGDGPTLLTEFQPYAARHFLRSMAPEAASERRNRYDYLLTGSVLPTGKSADLDAFELSSVTDYRTIVLRTSPVESRPPSSYHRVYTGKWYDVWQSTADARRIIDHLGLGVPLDPAAIPQCSAIKQLATEAAAAGGVVAAVELPATPIVVDLTQTSRPSAWIANPSASQNVVLRGNGLLSTSIDVQRPGRYTIWAGGSFRRTITTSVDGQTVGTVGGQWNNEGQWTPLSTTSLTAGTHQIELDYHGSRLLPGSGGVAPGIGPLVVAPAATATRVTVVSSRQATTLCGRRLDWAEALGR
;
A
#
# COMPACT_ATOMS: atom_id res chain seq x y z
N MET A 1 15.53 1.82 22.04
CA MET A 1 14.32 2.68 22.09
C MET A 1 13.48 2.39 23.32
N ILE A 2 12.95 1.18 23.51
CA ILE A 2 12.08 0.83 24.67
C ILE A 2 12.75 1.14 26.00
N VAL A 3 13.99 0.70 26.19
CA VAL A 3 14.78 0.94 27.42
C VAL A 3 14.96 2.44 27.67
N LEU A 4 15.30 3.22 26.63
CA LEU A 4 15.45 4.66 26.73
C LEU A 4 14.12 5.37 27.02
N SER A 5 13.02 4.90 26.45
CA SER A 5 11.67 5.44 26.72
C SER A 5 11.24 5.13 28.16
N LEU A 6 11.46 3.89 28.63
CA LEU A 6 11.16 3.50 30.01
C LEU A 6 12.06 4.24 31.02
N ALA A 7 13.35 4.42 30.71
CA ALA A 7 14.26 5.21 31.52
C ALA A 7 13.82 6.69 31.58
N GLY A 8 13.46 7.29 30.43
CA GLY A 8 12.92 8.63 30.34
C GLY A 8 11.61 8.81 31.12
N TYR A 9 10.72 7.82 31.04
CA TYR A 9 9.47 7.80 31.81
C TYR A 9 9.76 7.66 33.32
N GLY A 10 10.67 6.78 33.72
CA GLY A 10 11.08 6.59 35.10
C GLY A 10 11.72 7.85 35.71
N LEU A 11 12.56 8.56 34.93
CA LEU A 11 13.13 9.84 35.34
C LEU A 11 12.06 10.94 35.48
N ALA A 12 11.11 11.00 34.55
CA ALA A 12 9.98 11.94 34.61
C ALA A 12 9.06 11.65 35.82
N TYR A 13 8.84 10.38 36.13
CA TYR A 13 8.04 9.94 37.28
C TYR A 13 8.73 10.30 38.61
N ARG A 14 10.04 10.08 38.73
CA ARG A 14 10.85 10.46 39.92
C ARG A 14 10.86 11.97 40.17
N SER A 15 10.62 12.81 39.14
CA SER A 15 10.60 14.27 39.30
C SER A 15 9.38 14.79 40.08
N GLY A 16 8.49 13.94 40.57
CA GLY A 16 7.37 14.27 41.48
C GLY A 16 6.25 15.13 40.86
N ARG A 17 6.36 15.52 39.59
CA ARG A 17 5.31 16.25 38.89
C ARG A 17 4.27 15.26 38.37
N ARG A 18 3.23 14.98 39.19
CA ARG A 18 1.99 14.35 38.67
C ARG A 18 1.42 15.25 37.59
N ARG A 19 1.77 15.00 36.34
CA ARG A 19 1.15 15.70 35.20
C ARG A 19 -0.20 15.04 35.00
N HIS A 20 -1.28 15.74 35.34
CA HIS A 20 -2.62 15.39 34.89
C HIS A 20 -2.60 15.39 33.37
N VAL A 21 -2.96 14.27 32.76
CA VAL A 21 -3.15 14.19 31.30
C VAL A 21 -4.32 15.13 30.97
N ASP A 22 -4.10 16.08 30.07
CA ASP A 22 -5.17 16.98 29.62
C ASP A 22 -6.18 16.15 28.79
N PRO A 23 -7.44 15.99 29.22
CA PRO A 23 -8.42 15.19 28.51
C PRO A 23 -8.69 15.69 27.09
N PHE A 24 -8.54 16.98 26.82
CA PHE A 24 -8.69 17.55 25.48
C PHE A 24 -7.54 17.18 24.55
N LEU A 25 -6.31 17.09 25.09
CA LEU A 25 -5.17 16.55 24.36
C LEU A 25 -5.41 15.08 23.97
N LEU A 26 -5.85 14.27 24.96
CA LEU A 26 -6.16 12.85 24.70
C LEU A 26 -7.29 12.72 23.66
N ALA A 27 -8.35 13.52 23.79
CA ALA A 27 -9.45 13.56 22.83
C ALA A 27 -8.96 13.89 21.40
N ALA A 28 -8.06 14.87 21.26
CA ALA A 28 -7.48 15.20 19.95
C ALA A 28 -6.73 14.01 19.35
N CYS A 29 -5.89 13.33 20.15
CA CYS A 29 -5.17 12.13 19.70
C CYS A 29 -6.13 11.01 19.29
N VAL A 30 -7.15 10.73 20.11
CA VAL A 30 -8.13 9.66 19.84
C VAL A 30 -8.93 9.95 18.58
N VAL A 31 -9.43 11.17 18.40
CA VAL A 31 -10.22 11.56 17.22
C VAL A 31 -9.40 11.44 15.94
N VAL A 32 -8.16 11.93 15.94
CA VAL A 32 -7.30 11.84 14.75
C VAL A 32 -6.85 10.42 14.48
N PHE A 33 -6.50 9.65 15.53
CA PHE A 33 -6.23 8.22 15.40
C PHE A 33 -7.41 7.50 14.76
N ALA A 34 -8.62 7.73 15.29
CA ALA A 34 -9.85 7.12 14.77
C ALA A 34 -10.11 7.50 13.31
N ALA A 35 -9.86 8.75 12.91
CA ALA A 35 -10.03 9.17 11.52
C ALA A 35 -9.11 8.41 10.54
N PHE A 36 -7.83 8.23 10.89
CA PHE A 36 -6.88 7.48 10.07
C PHE A 36 -7.05 5.95 10.17
N ALA A 37 -7.59 5.44 11.28
CA ALA A 37 -7.91 4.03 11.47
C ALA A 37 -9.30 3.64 10.95
N ALA A 38 -10.17 4.60 10.66
CA ALA A 38 -11.55 4.39 10.25
C ALA A 38 -11.72 3.35 9.12
N PRO A 39 -10.88 3.33 8.06
CA PRO A 39 -11.02 2.33 7.00
C PRO A 39 -10.92 0.89 7.50
N ILE A 40 -10.03 0.62 8.45
CA ILE A 40 -9.86 -0.71 9.02
C ILE A 40 -11.01 -1.03 9.97
N VAL A 41 -11.26 -0.14 10.94
CA VAL A 41 -12.27 -0.38 11.98
C VAL A 41 -13.66 -0.60 11.36
N LEU A 42 -14.01 0.22 10.36
CA LEU A 42 -15.32 0.15 9.70
C LEU A 42 -15.40 -0.95 8.63
N SER A 43 -14.28 -1.50 8.15
CA SER A 43 -14.29 -2.69 7.30
C SER A 43 -14.61 -3.97 8.08
N GLY A 44 -14.37 -3.98 9.39
CA GLY A 44 -14.52 -5.16 10.25
C GLY A 44 -13.48 -6.27 9.97
N SER A 45 -12.39 -5.97 9.27
CA SER A 45 -11.36 -6.94 8.86
C SER A 45 -9.97 -6.45 9.22
N ALA A 46 -9.06 -7.37 9.53
CA ALA A 46 -7.63 -7.06 9.59
C ALA A 46 -7.12 -6.77 8.17
N THR A 47 -6.86 -5.49 7.88
CA THR A 47 -6.47 -5.01 6.55
C THR A 47 -5.65 -3.73 6.66
N PHE A 48 -5.22 -3.19 5.55
CA PHE A 48 -4.56 -1.88 5.47
C PHE A 48 -4.99 -1.13 4.19
N ALA A 49 -4.81 0.18 4.20
CA ALA A 49 -5.16 1.04 3.07
C ALA A 49 -4.00 1.13 2.06
N GLY A 50 -4.32 1.46 0.81
CA GLY A 50 -3.35 1.70 -0.26
C GLY A 50 -2.99 0.47 -1.10
N TYR A 51 -3.65 -0.66 -0.90
CA TYR A 51 -3.46 -1.85 -1.72
C TYR A 51 -3.74 -1.56 -3.20
N ILE A 52 -2.94 -2.13 -4.10
CA ILE A 52 -2.99 -1.92 -5.57
C ILE A 52 -2.62 -0.50 -6.01
N THR A 53 -2.73 0.50 -5.14
CA THR A 53 -2.43 1.89 -5.49
C THR A 53 -0.92 2.15 -5.46
N LEU A 54 -0.25 1.58 -4.46
CA LEU A 54 1.21 1.60 -4.28
C LEU A 54 1.68 0.22 -3.83
N ASP A 55 2.48 -0.45 -4.65
CA ASP A 55 3.16 -1.70 -4.28
C ASP A 55 4.36 -1.46 -3.36
N ASP A 56 4.82 -0.22 -3.24
CA ASP A 56 5.86 0.23 -2.29
C ASP A 56 5.59 -0.23 -0.85
N SER A 57 4.32 -0.29 -0.42
CA SER A 57 3.98 -0.75 0.93
C SER A 57 4.41 -2.20 1.19
N ALA A 58 4.43 -3.08 0.18
CA ALA A 58 4.99 -4.42 0.31
C ALA A 58 6.52 -4.37 0.58
N THR A 59 7.21 -3.44 -0.07
CA THR A 59 8.63 -3.17 0.21
C THR A 59 8.84 -2.62 1.63
N TRP A 60 7.98 -1.70 2.08
CA TRP A 60 8.09 -1.17 3.45
C TRP A 60 7.88 -2.24 4.52
N LEU A 61 6.98 -3.18 4.29
CA LEU A 61 6.79 -4.35 5.15
C LEU A 61 8.04 -5.22 5.18
N ALA A 62 8.63 -5.53 4.02
CA ALA A 62 9.87 -6.30 3.91
C ALA A 62 11.02 -5.63 4.68
N LEU A 63 11.24 -4.33 4.47
CA LEU A 63 12.29 -3.57 5.12
C LEU A 63 12.11 -3.49 6.64
N ALA A 64 10.88 -3.25 7.11
CA ALA A 64 10.58 -3.15 8.53
C ALA A 64 10.82 -4.46 9.27
N ASP A 65 10.36 -5.58 8.69
CA ASP A 65 10.51 -6.92 9.26
C ASP A 65 11.99 -7.34 9.29
N HIS A 66 12.66 -7.27 8.16
CA HIS A 66 14.07 -7.67 8.03
C HIS A 66 15.00 -6.84 8.92
N THR A 67 14.84 -5.51 8.88
CA THR A 67 15.74 -4.61 9.59
C THR A 67 15.66 -4.77 11.10
N LEU A 68 14.50 -5.10 11.64
CA LEU A 68 14.35 -5.31 13.07
C LEU A 68 15.12 -6.55 13.55
N ALA A 69 15.14 -7.62 12.76
CA ALA A 69 15.77 -8.90 13.11
C ALA A 69 17.26 -8.94 12.75
N HIS A 70 17.64 -8.36 11.61
CA HIS A 70 18.97 -8.53 10.99
C HIS A 70 19.71 -7.22 10.72
N GLY A 71 19.14 -6.07 11.07
CA GLY A 71 19.69 -4.77 10.70
C GLY A 71 19.70 -4.56 9.19
N ARG A 72 20.80 -4.07 8.63
CA ARG A 72 20.96 -3.87 7.18
C ARG A 72 21.64 -5.02 6.46
N SER A 73 22.05 -6.06 7.16
CA SER A 73 22.73 -7.20 6.54
C SER A 73 21.71 -8.07 5.79
N VAL A 74 21.96 -8.30 4.51
CA VAL A 74 21.18 -9.23 3.66
C VAL A 74 21.84 -10.62 3.62
N SER A 75 22.97 -10.78 4.32
CA SER A 75 23.71 -12.04 4.38
C SER A 75 22.84 -13.18 4.93
N GLY A 76 22.81 -14.28 4.21
CA GLY A 76 22.06 -15.48 4.58
C GLY A 76 20.58 -15.48 4.13
N VAL A 77 20.11 -14.43 3.48
CA VAL A 77 18.81 -14.46 2.79
C VAL A 77 18.96 -15.29 1.51
N ALA A 78 18.02 -16.21 1.29
CA ALA A 78 18.06 -17.04 0.10
C ALA A 78 17.79 -16.19 -1.17
N PRO A 79 18.46 -16.49 -2.31
CA PRO A 79 18.23 -15.83 -3.58
C PRO A 79 16.75 -15.87 -3.96
N SER A 80 16.13 -14.71 -4.17
CA SER A 80 14.69 -14.54 -4.37
C SER A 80 14.35 -13.08 -4.70
N THR A 81 13.14 -12.82 -5.17
CA THR A 81 12.58 -11.46 -5.28
C THR A 81 12.66 -10.70 -3.95
N TYR A 82 12.44 -11.39 -2.83
CA TYR A 82 12.58 -10.78 -1.50
C TYR A 82 14.01 -10.29 -1.23
N GLU A 83 15.00 -11.11 -1.53
CA GLU A 83 16.43 -10.78 -1.36
C GLU A 83 16.84 -9.58 -2.24
N VAL A 84 16.45 -9.59 -3.54
CA VAL A 84 16.74 -8.48 -4.46
C VAL A 84 16.18 -7.16 -3.93
N VAL A 85 14.93 -7.17 -3.44
CA VAL A 85 14.29 -5.97 -2.89
C VAL A 85 15.06 -5.47 -1.65
N LEU A 86 15.45 -6.36 -0.75
CA LEU A 86 16.25 -5.98 0.42
C LEU A 86 17.59 -5.39 0.00
N HIS A 87 18.28 -6.02 -0.93
CA HIS A 87 19.58 -5.57 -1.43
C HIS A 87 19.47 -4.17 -2.05
N ASP A 88 18.52 -3.95 -2.96
CA ASP A 88 18.33 -2.66 -3.63
C ASP A 88 18.14 -1.49 -2.66
N TYR A 89 17.37 -1.70 -1.58
CA TYR A 89 17.04 -0.63 -0.65
C TYR A 89 18.03 -0.53 0.52
N LEU A 90 18.47 -1.65 1.10
CA LEU A 90 19.34 -1.60 2.29
C LEU A 90 20.78 -1.22 1.92
N ASP A 91 21.35 -1.81 0.87
CA ASP A 91 22.69 -1.47 0.40
C ASP A 91 22.72 -0.10 -0.28
N GLY A 92 21.63 0.29 -0.94
CA GLY A 92 21.42 1.64 -1.46
C GLY A 92 21.30 2.71 -0.39
N GLY A 93 21.31 2.36 0.92
CA GLY A 93 21.28 3.33 2.00
C GLY A 93 19.91 3.98 2.25
N TYR A 94 18.82 3.35 1.83
CA TYR A 94 17.47 3.88 2.00
C TYR A 94 17.15 4.22 3.46
N PRO A 95 16.48 5.37 3.78
CA PRO A 95 16.17 5.78 5.13
C PRO A 95 15.08 4.91 5.75
N LEU A 96 15.33 4.38 6.95
CA LEU A 96 14.47 3.40 7.63
C LEU A 96 13.70 3.98 8.81
N GLY A 97 13.90 5.26 9.15
CA GLY A 97 13.37 5.86 10.37
C GLY A 97 11.84 5.77 10.53
N ALA A 98 11.09 5.80 9.42
CA ALA A 98 9.63 5.65 9.45
C ALA A 98 9.18 4.22 9.76
N PHE A 99 10.01 3.21 9.47
CA PHE A 99 9.64 1.79 9.57
C PHE A 99 10.04 1.15 10.90
N VAL A 100 11.06 1.70 11.59
CA VAL A 100 11.52 1.18 12.89
C VAL A 100 10.40 1.11 13.92
N PRO A 101 9.52 2.11 14.09
CA PRO A 101 8.38 2.01 15.01
C PRO A 101 7.38 0.91 14.60
N LEU A 102 7.14 0.70 13.30
CA LEU A 102 6.29 -0.39 12.81
C LEU A 102 6.88 -1.75 13.19
N GLY A 103 8.17 -1.99 12.89
CA GLY A 103 8.85 -3.22 13.28
C GLY A 103 8.84 -3.44 14.80
N THR A 104 9.08 -2.35 15.58
CA THR A 104 9.02 -2.41 17.04
C THR A 104 7.63 -2.78 17.54
N ALA A 105 6.57 -2.26 16.92
CA ALA A 105 5.18 -2.62 17.26
C ALA A 105 4.91 -4.11 16.99
N GLY A 106 5.41 -4.65 15.86
CA GLY A 106 5.34 -6.07 15.55
C GLY A 106 6.00 -6.94 16.61
N ALA A 107 7.24 -6.60 17.00
CA ALA A 107 7.98 -7.33 18.04
C ALA A 107 7.31 -7.28 19.42
N LEU A 108 6.63 -6.18 19.75
CA LEU A 108 5.93 -6.03 21.03
C LEU A 108 4.60 -6.76 21.08
N THR A 109 3.90 -6.84 19.97
CA THR A 109 2.53 -7.40 19.91
C THR A 109 2.50 -8.84 19.40
N GLY A 110 3.56 -9.30 18.73
CA GLY A 110 3.58 -10.59 18.03
C GLY A 110 2.68 -10.64 16.80
N GLN A 111 2.19 -9.48 16.34
CA GLN A 111 1.34 -9.38 15.15
C GLN A 111 2.18 -9.17 13.89
N ASP A 112 1.69 -9.67 12.77
CA ASP A 112 2.28 -9.39 11.47
C ASP A 112 2.22 -7.88 11.15
N LEU A 113 3.28 -7.35 10.55
CA LEU A 113 3.42 -5.93 10.27
C LEU A 113 2.36 -5.39 9.33
N ALA A 114 1.82 -6.22 8.45
CA ALA A 114 0.74 -5.83 7.55
C ALA A 114 -0.49 -5.34 8.32
N TRP A 115 -0.82 -5.98 9.43
CA TRP A 115 -1.97 -5.62 10.28
C TRP A 115 -1.71 -4.42 11.19
N LEU A 116 -0.44 -4.10 11.41
CA LEU A 116 -0.01 -2.93 12.20
C LEU A 116 0.29 -1.71 11.34
N PHE A 117 0.27 -1.85 10.01
CA PHE A 117 0.69 -0.79 9.09
C PHE A 117 -0.18 0.46 9.21
N GLN A 118 -1.50 0.31 9.06
CA GLN A 118 -2.42 1.45 9.19
C GLN A 118 -2.53 1.98 10.64
N PRO A 119 -2.57 1.16 11.70
CA PRO A 119 -2.45 1.64 13.07
C PRO A 119 -1.20 2.49 13.32
N THR A 120 -0.06 2.16 12.69
CA THR A 120 1.16 2.97 12.82
C THR A 120 1.02 4.33 12.13
N ILE A 121 0.39 4.39 10.95
CA ILE A 121 0.06 5.66 10.28
C ILE A 121 -0.86 6.51 11.17
N ALA A 122 -1.91 5.90 11.74
CA ALA A 122 -2.84 6.57 12.65
C ALA A 122 -2.14 7.08 13.92
N PHE A 123 -1.16 6.33 14.44
CA PHE A 123 -0.33 6.76 15.56
C PHE A 123 0.49 8.02 15.22
N TYR A 124 1.15 8.08 14.07
CA TYR A 124 1.88 9.27 13.66
C TYR A 124 0.96 10.49 13.52
N ALA A 125 -0.23 10.31 12.95
CA ALA A 125 -1.22 11.37 12.84
C ALA A 125 -1.71 11.85 14.22
N ALA A 126 -1.89 10.94 15.19
CA ALA A 126 -2.21 11.30 16.57
C ALA A 126 -1.07 12.08 17.25
N MET A 127 0.19 11.74 17.00
CA MET A 127 1.35 12.50 17.51
C MET A 127 1.43 13.90 16.90
N LEU A 128 1.08 14.04 15.62
CA LEU A 128 0.94 15.32 14.95
C LEU A 128 -0.15 16.18 15.63
N ALA A 129 -1.31 15.58 15.95
CA ALA A 129 -2.39 16.26 16.68
C ALA A 129 -1.93 16.71 18.09
N ALA A 130 -1.21 15.84 18.82
CA ALA A 130 -0.69 16.16 20.13
C ALA A 130 0.25 17.40 20.10
N THR A 131 1.15 17.42 19.13
CA THR A 131 2.10 18.52 18.94
C THR A 131 1.37 19.81 18.58
N THR A 132 0.41 19.75 17.66
CA THR A 132 -0.40 20.90 17.24
C THR A 132 -1.24 21.46 18.38
N TYR A 133 -1.83 20.57 19.21
CA TYR A 133 -2.54 20.97 20.44
C TYR A 133 -1.63 21.74 21.40
N ALA A 134 -0.44 21.22 21.67
CA ALA A 134 0.53 21.85 22.56
C ALA A 134 0.99 23.21 22.02
N ALA A 135 1.33 23.28 20.73
CA ALA A 135 1.78 24.52 20.09
C ALA A 135 0.70 25.60 20.04
N SER A 136 -0.56 25.22 19.79
CA SER A 136 -1.69 26.17 19.78
C SER A 136 -1.96 26.77 21.15
N GLY A 137 -1.59 26.09 22.23
CA GLY A 137 -1.81 26.52 23.62
C GLY A 137 -1.09 27.82 24.02
N GLU A 138 -0.11 28.26 23.22
CA GLU A 138 0.55 29.56 23.46
C GLU A 138 -0.32 30.78 23.05
N LEU A 139 -1.24 30.59 22.12
CA LEU A 139 -2.05 31.66 21.54
C LEU A 139 -3.53 31.51 21.85
N VAL A 140 -4.04 30.29 21.91
CA VAL A 140 -5.45 29.96 22.13
C VAL A 140 -5.66 29.56 23.59
N ARG A 141 -6.53 30.24 24.32
CA ARG A 141 -6.82 29.99 25.74
C ARG A 141 -7.81 28.85 25.91
N SER A 142 -8.85 28.81 25.07
CA SER A 142 -9.90 27.78 25.12
C SER A 142 -9.38 26.41 24.75
N LYS A 143 -9.53 25.43 25.63
CA LYS A 143 -9.18 24.02 25.36
C LYS A 143 -10.00 23.41 24.22
N TRP A 144 -11.26 23.83 24.06
CA TRP A 144 -12.12 23.41 22.95
C TRP A 144 -11.57 23.89 21.60
N PHE A 145 -11.13 25.12 21.50
CA PHE A 145 -10.53 25.63 20.27
C PHE A 145 -9.19 24.98 19.98
N ARG A 146 -8.36 24.68 21.01
CA ARG A 146 -7.12 23.89 20.82
C ARG A 146 -7.42 22.49 20.27
N LEU A 147 -8.48 21.83 20.76
CA LEU A 147 -8.95 20.54 20.25
C LEU A 147 -9.29 20.64 18.75
N ILE A 148 -10.08 21.65 18.36
CA ILE A 148 -10.45 21.85 16.95
C ILE A 148 -9.22 22.13 16.09
N VAL A 149 -8.30 22.99 16.55
CA VAL A 149 -7.04 23.28 15.85
C VAL A 149 -6.23 21.99 15.63
N ALA A 150 -6.09 21.15 16.67
CA ALA A 150 -5.33 19.94 16.62
C ALA A 150 -5.99 18.89 15.69
N VAL A 151 -7.30 18.70 15.80
CA VAL A 151 -8.03 17.72 14.99
C VAL A 151 -8.01 18.09 13.51
N ILE A 152 -8.33 19.32 13.17
CA ILE A 152 -8.39 19.76 11.76
C ILE A 152 -6.99 19.97 11.18
N GLY A 153 -6.06 20.51 11.98
CA GLY A 153 -4.67 20.75 11.56
C GLY A 153 -3.85 19.49 11.32
N ALA A 154 -4.20 18.36 11.96
CA ALA A 154 -3.48 17.12 11.80
C ALA A 154 -3.93 16.26 10.60
N GLN A 155 -4.99 16.63 9.89
CA GLN A 155 -5.56 15.86 8.80
C GLN A 155 -5.88 16.66 7.54
N PRO A 156 -4.94 17.52 7.05
CA PRO A 156 -5.15 18.20 5.78
C PRO A 156 -5.33 17.21 4.65
N ALA A 157 -6.10 17.59 3.63
CA ALA A 157 -6.59 16.66 2.58
C ALA A 157 -5.48 15.84 1.93
N LEU A 158 -4.36 16.45 1.55
CA LEU A 158 -3.28 15.75 0.85
C LEU A 158 -2.53 14.78 1.78
N LEU A 159 -2.27 15.15 3.05
CA LEU A 159 -1.64 14.25 4.02
C LEU A 159 -2.55 13.07 4.36
N PHE A 160 -3.85 13.32 4.54
CA PHE A 160 -4.84 12.27 4.77
C PHE A 160 -4.90 11.30 3.57
N ALA A 161 -4.88 11.84 2.35
CA ALA A 161 -4.87 11.04 1.13
C ALA A 161 -3.62 10.16 1.03
N TYR A 162 -2.43 10.67 1.34
CA TYR A 162 -1.22 9.85 1.44
C TYR A 162 -1.35 8.77 2.53
N GLY A 163 -1.93 9.08 3.69
CA GLY A 163 -2.21 8.08 4.74
C GLY A 163 -3.15 6.95 4.28
N MET A 164 -4.10 7.26 3.38
CA MET A 164 -4.98 6.26 2.75
C MET A 164 -4.32 5.52 1.56
N TRP A 165 -3.17 6.00 1.10
CA TRP A 165 -2.31 5.38 0.09
C TRP A 165 -1.10 4.66 0.68
N ALA A 166 -1.15 4.29 1.97
CA ALA A 166 -0.04 3.68 2.70
C ALA A 166 1.21 4.58 2.87
N GLY A 167 1.03 5.89 2.86
CA GLY A 167 2.09 6.91 3.01
C GLY A 167 2.62 7.02 4.44
N ILE A 168 3.25 5.97 4.95
CA ILE A 168 3.82 5.93 6.30
C ILE A 168 4.97 6.94 6.46
N LYS A 169 5.78 7.14 5.42
CA LYS A 169 6.89 8.12 5.45
C LYS A 169 6.37 9.55 5.51
N GLU A 170 5.41 9.89 4.68
CA GLU A 170 4.81 11.22 4.61
C GLU A 170 4.13 11.59 5.93
N THR A 171 3.38 10.67 6.52
CA THR A 171 2.70 10.91 7.80
C THR A 171 3.68 11.02 8.96
N SER A 172 4.72 10.17 9.00
CA SER A 172 5.76 10.25 10.02
C SER A 172 6.61 11.52 9.87
N ALA A 173 6.96 11.90 8.64
CA ALA A 173 7.70 13.12 8.33
C ALA A 173 6.92 14.34 8.79
N ALA A 174 5.63 14.49 8.43
CA ALA A 174 4.77 15.57 8.85
C ALA A 174 4.74 15.73 10.39
N ALA A 175 4.59 14.60 11.11
CA ALA A 175 4.60 14.59 12.57
C ALA A 175 5.93 15.10 13.15
N ILE A 176 7.08 14.64 12.60
CA ILE A 176 8.41 15.02 13.09
C ILE A 176 8.77 16.45 12.69
N ILE A 177 8.38 16.94 11.50
CA ILE A 177 8.59 18.32 11.05
C ILE A 177 7.91 19.27 12.01
N VAL A 178 6.63 19.05 12.27
CA VAL A 178 5.85 19.88 13.18
C VAL A 178 6.39 19.80 14.61
N LEU A 179 6.77 18.60 15.07
CA LEU A 179 7.40 18.42 16.39
C LEU A 179 8.71 19.19 16.50
N THR A 180 9.59 19.08 15.50
CA THR A 180 10.89 19.77 15.52
C THR A 180 10.72 21.28 15.58
N ALA A 181 9.83 21.83 14.75
CA ALA A 181 9.55 23.27 14.76
C ALA A 181 8.93 23.74 16.08
N ALA A 182 7.94 23.01 16.59
CA ALA A 182 7.25 23.37 17.83
C ALA A 182 8.17 23.29 19.05
N ILE A 183 8.90 22.18 19.23
CA ILE A 183 9.75 21.98 20.40
C ILE A 183 10.92 22.97 20.40
N THR A 184 11.48 23.27 19.24
CA THR A 184 12.53 24.28 19.08
C THR A 184 12.04 25.65 19.52
N ALA A 185 10.87 26.10 19.07
CA ALA A 185 10.30 27.37 19.45
C ALA A 185 9.92 27.42 20.94
N MET A 186 9.32 26.36 21.47
CA MET A 186 8.93 26.30 22.90
C MET A 186 10.15 26.29 23.82
N THR A 187 11.24 25.60 23.44
CA THR A 187 12.50 25.61 24.17
C THR A 187 13.15 26.99 24.15
N ALA A 188 13.24 27.60 22.97
CA ALA A 188 13.83 28.91 22.80
C ALA A 188 13.19 29.96 23.68
N ARG A 189 11.88 29.92 23.89
CA ARG A 189 11.14 30.83 24.75
C ARG A 189 11.42 30.67 26.24
N ARG A 190 11.76 29.46 26.66
CA ARG A 190 12.04 29.12 28.08
C ARG A 190 13.50 29.23 28.42
N TRP A 191 14.35 29.34 27.41
CA TRP A 191 15.77 29.38 27.59
C TRP A 191 16.23 30.74 28.10
N THR A 192 16.87 30.72 29.27
CA THR A 192 17.37 31.94 29.97
C THR A 192 18.88 32.13 29.85
N GLY A 193 19.54 31.27 29.07
CA GLY A 193 21.02 31.26 28.92
C GLY A 193 21.69 30.22 29.80
N GLY A 194 22.87 29.77 29.36
CA GLY A 194 23.76 28.89 30.14
C GLY A 194 23.45 27.40 30.15
N ASP A 195 22.22 26.94 29.85
CA ASP A 195 21.89 25.52 29.79
C ASP A 195 22.25 24.91 28.42
N LEU A 196 23.37 24.15 28.41
CA LEU A 196 23.84 23.44 27.22
C LEU A 196 22.89 22.35 26.73
N ARG A 197 22.02 21.83 27.60
CA ARG A 197 21.12 20.70 27.31
C ARG A 197 19.76 21.14 26.80
N ALA A 198 19.48 22.44 26.83
CA ALA A 198 18.15 22.96 26.50
C ALA A 198 17.63 22.52 25.15
N PHE A 199 18.49 22.49 24.12
CA PHE A 199 18.13 22.15 22.73
C PHE A 199 18.35 20.67 22.37
N ILE A 200 18.77 19.81 23.29
CA ILE A 200 18.93 18.35 23.02
C ILE A 200 17.63 17.71 22.50
N PRO A 201 16.43 18.00 23.06
CA PRO A 201 15.18 17.44 22.51
C PRO A 201 14.91 17.86 21.06
N SER A 202 15.23 19.12 20.70
CA SER A 202 15.13 19.59 19.31
C SER A 202 16.14 18.91 18.40
N ALA A 203 17.35 18.68 18.88
CA ALA A 203 18.39 17.96 18.15
C ALA A 203 18.02 16.47 17.92
N ILE A 204 17.40 15.81 18.90
CA ILE A 204 16.87 14.43 18.75
C ILE A 204 15.77 14.40 17.68
N ALA A 205 14.84 15.36 17.70
CA ALA A 205 13.76 15.44 16.69
C ALA A 205 14.34 15.72 15.29
N ALA A 206 15.36 16.58 15.17
CA ALA A 206 16.05 16.84 13.92
C ALA A 206 16.78 15.58 13.39
N ALA A 207 17.46 14.84 14.28
CA ALA A 207 18.08 13.56 13.92
C ALA A 207 17.04 12.52 13.45
N ALA A 208 15.88 12.43 14.11
CA ALA A 208 14.78 11.57 13.68
C ALA A 208 14.25 11.97 12.28
N MET A 209 14.20 13.27 11.97
CA MET A 209 13.82 13.73 10.62
C MET A 209 14.82 13.26 9.55
N LEU A 210 16.12 13.36 9.82
CA LEU A 210 17.15 12.84 8.93
C LEU A 210 17.09 11.31 8.79
N ALA A 211 16.67 10.59 9.83
CA ALA A 211 16.47 9.15 9.77
C ALA A 211 15.28 8.76 8.89
N VAL A 212 14.23 9.59 8.81
CA VAL A 212 13.02 9.36 7.98
C VAL A 212 13.23 9.80 6.54
N LEU A 213 13.83 11.00 6.32
CA LEU A 213 13.89 11.64 5.00
C LEU A 213 15.31 11.65 4.40
N SER A 214 16.31 11.06 5.08
CA SER A 214 17.72 11.15 4.66
C SER A 214 18.17 12.63 4.60
N PRO A 215 19.26 13.01 3.89
CA PRO A 215 19.66 14.41 3.76
C PRO A 215 18.58 15.34 3.17
N ALA A 216 17.64 14.81 2.39
CA ALA A 216 16.51 15.61 1.89
C ALA A 216 15.70 16.25 3.02
N GLY A 217 15.67 15.64 4.23
CA GLY A 217 15.05 16.21 5.41
C GLY A 217 15.69 17.51 5.91
N SER A 218 16.92 17.86 5.48
CA SER A 218 17.60 19.09 5.89
C SER A 218 16.85 20.36 5.46
N ILE A 219 16.07 20.31 4.39
CA ILE A 219 15.23 21.44 3.93
C ILE A 219 14.29 21.93 5.04
N TRP A 220 13.77 21.01 5.85
CA TRP A 220 12.85 21.30 6.95
C TRP A 220 13.57 21.83 8.20
N LEU A 221 14.88 21.66 8.30
CA LEU A 221 15.68 22.15 9.43
C LEU A 221 16.14 23.61 9.27
N VAL A 222 16.05 24.17 8.07
CA VAL A 222 16.55 25.52 7.76
C VAL A 222 15.92 26.57 8.68
N VAL A 223 14.60 26.59 8.80
CA VAL A 223 13.89 27.60 9.62
C VAL A 223 14.13 27.40 11.12
N PRO A 224 13.93 26.19 11.70
CA PRO A 224 14.26 25.95 13.11
C PRO A 224 15.72 26.28 13.47
N ALA A 225 16.66 25.88 12.60
CA ALA A 225 18.08 26.17 12.82
C ALA A 225 18.39 27.68 12.78
N ALA A 226 17.87 28.39 11.77
CA ALA A 226 18.01 29.84 11.67
C ALA A 226 17.42 30.58 12.89
N PHE A 227 16.25 30.11 13.36
CA PHE A 227 15.60 30.66 14.55
C PHE A 227 16.48 30.46 15.80
N VAL A 228 17.05 29.29 16.02
CA VAL A 228 17.98 29.02 17.13
C VAL A 228 19.25 29.87 17.00
N LEU A 229 19.83 29.90 15.78
CA LEU A 229 21.06 30.65 15.53
C LEU A 229 20.89 32.16 15.84
N VAL A 230 19.80 32.76 15.39
CA VAL A 230 19.50 34.19 15.70
C VAL A 230 19.35 34.39 17.20
N LEU A 231 18.68 33.47 17.91
CA LEU A 231 18.54 33.54 19.36
C LEU A 231 19.90 33.47 20.07
N LEU A 232 20.72 32.48 19.72
CA LEU A 232 22.04 32.25 20.32
C LEU A 232 23.00 33.39 20.01
N ALA A 233 22.97 33.94 18.78
CA ALA A 233 23.80 35.04 18.36
C ALA A 233 23.51 36.33 19.18
N ARG A 234 22.24 36.55 19.56
CA ARG A 234 21.85 37.66 20.46
C ARG A 234 22.43 37.52 21.86
N CYS A 235 22.74 36.31 22.30
CA CYS A 235 23.34 36.02 23.60
C CYS A 235 24.89 35.95 23.53
N GLY A 236 25.46 36.17 22.35
CA GLY A 236 26.89 36.23 22.09
C GLY A 236 27.48 34.96 21.51
N ILE A 237 28.68 35.09 20.94
CA ILE A 237 29.37 34.02 20.20
C ILE A 237 29.63 32.74 21.03
N ARG A 238 29.83 32.90 22.34
CA ARG A 238 30.04 31.76 23.26
C ARG A 238 28.78 30.87 23.27
N SER A 239 27.58 31.42 23.27
CA SER A 239 26.33 30.67 23.23
C SER A 239 26.17 29.93 21.91
N VAL A 240 26.57 30.53 20.78
CA VAL A 240 26.55 29.86 19.47
C VAL A 240 27.49 28.67 19.48
N LEU A 241 28.72 28.83 19.96
CA LEU A 241 29.74 27.76 19.95
C LEU A 241 29.39 26.64 20.94
N THR A 242 28.91 26.95 22.13
CA THR A 242 28.64 25.94 23.17
C THR A 242 27.28 25.26 22.98
N VAL A 243 26.19 26.01 23.01
CA VAL A 243 24.81 25.44 22.91
C VAL A 243 24.51 24.98 21.49
N GLY A 244 24.84 25.81 20.50
CA GLY A 244 24.69 25.44 19.09
C GLY A 244 25.60 24.27 18.70
N GLY A 245 26.86 24.30 19.14
CA GLY A 245 27.81 23.20 18.95
C GLY A 245 27.32 21.88 19.58
N ALA A 246 26.77 21.93 20.80
CA ALA A 246 26.20 20.76 21.46
C ALA A 246 24.98 20.19 20.70
N ALA A 247 24.10 21.05 20.19
CA ALA A 247 22.97 20.63 19.38
C ALA A 247 23.42 19.97 18.06
N VAL A 248 24.36 20.61 17.34
CA VAL A 248 24.92 20.05 16.09
C VAL A 248 25.65 18.73 16.34
N ALA A 249 26.46 18.62 17.40
CA ALA A 249 27.13 17.39 17.78
C ALA A 249 26.12 16.27 18.10
N THR A 250 25.02 16.59 18.78
CA THR A 250 23.94 15.63 19.06
C THR A 250 23.28 15.16 17.78
N ILE A 251 22.94 16.06 16.85
CA ILE A 251 22.38 15.70 15.55
C ILE A 251 23.36 14.80 14.78
N ALA A 252 24.62 15.21 14.66
CA ALA A 252 25.64 14.47 13.93
C ALA A 252 25.84 13.08 14.51
N LEU A 253 25.95 12.93 15.84
CA LEU A 253 26.13 11.66 16.52
C LEU A 253 24.95 10.71 16.29
N LEU A 254 23.72 11.20 16.47
CA LEU A 254 22.51 10.39 16.33
C LEU A 254 22.19 10.05 14.87
N SER A 255 22.58 10.93 13.93
CA SER A 255 22.35 10.72 12.49
C SER A 255 23.55 10.07 11.80
N LEU A 256 24.63 9.77 12.51
CA LEU A 256 25.87 9.26 11.92
C LEU A 256 25.66 8.06 10.99
N PRO A 257 24.90 7.03 11.37
CA PRO A 257 24.66 5.90 10.48
C PRO A 257 23.98 6.33 9.17
N GLN A 258 23.01 7.24 9.25
CA GLN A 258 22.30 7.74 8.09
C GLN A 258 23.15 8.67 7.22
N LEU A 259 24.00 9.48 7.83
CA LEU A 259 24.93 10.37 7.10
C LEU A 259 25.98 9.59 6.33
N ILE A 260 26.51 8.50 6.90
CA ILE A 260 27.42 7.58 6.20
C ILE A 260 26.75 6.96 4.98
N LEU A 261 25.50 6.55 5.11
CA LEU A 261 24.70 5.93 4.04
C LEU A 261 24.16 6.93 3.01
N ALA A 262 24.09 8.21 3.38
CA ALA A 262 23.51 9.25 2.55
C ALA A 262 24.15 9.35 1.16
N ARG A 263 25.46 9.16 1.09
CA ARG A 263 26.22 9.20 -0.18
C ARG A 263 25.81 8.04 -1.11
N ARG A 264 25.59 6.85 -0.54
CA ARG A 264 25.10 5.70 -1.31
C ARG A 264 23.68 5.92 -1.78
N PHE A 265 22.81 6.44 -0.91
CA PHE A 265 21.42 6.74 -1.24
C PHE A 265 21.30 7.76 -2.38
N LEU A 266 22.05 8.86 -2.32
CA LEU A 266 22.01 9.90 -3.36
C LEU A 266 22.64 9.45 -4.70
N GLY A 267 23.59 8.53 -4.67
CA GLY A 267 24.22 7.97 -5.86
C GLY A 267 23.57 6.70 -6.40
N GLY A 268 22.65 6.09 -5.65
CA GLY A 268 21.97 4.86 -6.02
C GLY A 268 20.71 5.08 -6.90
N ALA A 269 20.16 3.98 -7.42
CA ALA A 269 18.96 4.01 -8.27
C ALA A 269 17.78 4.70 -7.59
N ALA A 270 17.52 4.40 -6.31
CA ALA A 270 16.44 5.02 -5.53
C ALA A 270 16.64 6.54 -5.31
N GLY A 271 17.90 7.00 -5.22
CA GLY A 271 18.22 8.43 -5.11
C GLY A 271 18.15 9.13 -6.47
N GLY A 272 18.60 8.46 -7.52
CA GLY A 272 18.56 8.98 -8.90
C GLY A 272 17.14 9.17 -9.43
N GLU A 273 16.21 8.30 -9.07
CA GLU A 273 14.78 8.46 -9.40
C GLU A 273 14.15 9.69 -8.70
N ILE A 274 14.55 9.98 -7.46
CA ILE A 274 14.05 11.13 -6.69
C ILE A 274 14.51 12.47 -7.33
N THR A 275 15.70 12.50 -7.91
CA THR A 275 16.33 13.72 -8.44
C THR A 275 16.12 13.92 -9.94
N ARG A 276 15.50 12.98 -10.65
CA ARG A 276 15.16 13.18 -12.07
C ARG A 276 14.04 14.19 -12.21
N GLY A 277 14.31 15.33 -12.81
CA GLY A 277 13.44 16.51 -12.83
C GLY A 277 12.04 16.33 -13.43
N ASN A 278 11.75 15.22 -14.12
CA ASN A 278 10.44 14.94 -14.73
C ASN A 278 9.73 13.72 -14.09
N GLU A 279 10.25 13.19 -12.98
CA GLU A 279 9.66 12.01 -12.34
C GLU A 279 8.32 12.36 -11.68
N VAL A 280 7.25 11.78 -12.19
CA VAL A 280 5.89 11.90 -11.64
C VAL A 280 5.45 10.65 -10.89
N ALA A 281 6.14 9.53 -11.07
CA ALA A 281 5.82 8.24 -10.48
C ALA A 281 4.31 7.92 -10.55
N ASN A 282 3.75 7.42 -9.46
CA ASN A 282 2.32 7.04 -9.37
C ASN A 282 1.33 8.22 -9.39
N LEU A 283 1.81 9.47 -9.48
CA LEU A 283 0.93 10.64 -9.61
C LEU A 283 0.31 10.75 -11.01
N GLY A 284 1.00 10.23 -12.05
CA GLY A 284 0.59 10.34 -13.44
C GLY A 284 0.78 11.75 -14.05
N HIS A 285 0.72 12.80 -13.24
CA HIS A 285 1.00 14.20 -13.58
C HIS A 285 1.36 15.02 -12.34
N PRO A 286 1.99 16.21 -12.48
CA PRO A 286 2.27 17.10 -11.38
C PRO A 286 1.00 17.55 -10.64
N LEU A 287 1.02 17.56 -9.33
CA LEU A 287 -0.09 18.07 -8.52
C LEU A 287 -0.12 19.61 -8.54
N LYS A 288 -1.32 20.17 -8.33
CA LYS A 288 -1.46 21.62 -8.20
C LYS A 288 -0.91 22.10 -6.87
N THR A 289 -0.06 23.13 -6.88
CA THR A 289 0.58 23.71 -5.69
C THR A 289 -0.44 24.15 -4.61
N VAL A 290 -1.65 24.52 -5.03
CA VAL A 290 -2.73 24.92 -4.13
C VAL A 290 -3.18 23.81 -3.18
N GLN A 291 -2.90 22.54 -3.50
CA GLN A 291 -3.19 21.39 -2.63
C GLN A 291 -2.38 21.43 -1.32
N ALA A 292 -1.23 22.11 -1.29
CA ALA A 292 -0.47 22.36 -0.07
C ALA A 292 -1.28 23.11 1.00
N LEU A 293 -2.34 23.82 0.61
CA LEU A 293 -3.23 24.53 1.53
C LEU A 293 -4.18 23.60 2.32
N GLY A 294 -4.25 22.29 1.96
CA GLY A 294 -4.88 21.27 2.80
C GLY A 294 -6.39 21.08 2.60
N ILE A 295 -7.01 21.67 1.57
CA ILE A 295 -8.40 21.43 1.16
C ILE A 295 -8.41 21.05 -0.31
N TRP A 296 -8.88 19.83 -0.61
CA TRP A 296 -9.00 19.35 -1.98
C TRP A 296 -10.11 18.28 -2.08
N PRO A 297 -11.39 18.68 -2.21
CA PRO A 297 -12.52 17.79 -2.17
C PRO A 297 -12.68 17.00 -3.50
N ALA A 298 -11.77 16.07 -3.70
CA ALA A 298 -11.78 15.10 -4.80
C ALA A 298 -11.70 13.67 -4.23
N THR A 299 -12.29 12.71 -4.92
CA THR A 299 -12.22 11.29 -4.54
C THR A 299 -10.80 10.75 -4.68
N ASP A 300 -10.10 11.17 -5.73
CA ASP A 300 -8.68 10.93 -5.95
C ASP A 300 -7.97 12.29 -5.94
N PHE A 301 -6.98 12.48 -5.07
CA PHE A 301 -6.26 13.74 -4.93
C PHE A 301 -5.49 14.15 -6.20
N ARG A 302 -5.25 13.21 -7.12
CA ARG A 302 -4.67 13.47 -8.43
C ARG A 302 -5.65 14.16 -9.38
N SER A 303 -6.95 14.01 -9.12
CA SER A 303 -8.01 14.55 -9.96
C SER A 303 -8.46 15.94 -9.49
N GLU A 304 -9.06 16.71 -10.40
CA GLU A 304 -9.70 17.98 -10.06
C GLU A 304 -10.99 17.76 -9.24
N PRO A 305 -11.28 18.64 -8.28
CA PRO A 305 -12.55 18.64 -7.59
C PRO A 305 -13.72 18.80 -8.56
N ALA A 306 -14.78 18.02 -8.39
CA ALA A 306 -15.99 18.14 -9.19
C ALA A 306 -16.65 19.53 -9.06
N HIS A 307 -16.56 20.15 -7.89
CA HIS A 307 -17.07 21.49 -7.58
C HIS A 307 -15.93 22.49 -7.37
N ARG A 308 -15.20 22.81 -8.44
CA ARG A 308 -13.99 23.66 -8.40
C ARG A 308 -14.21 25.00 -7.71
N MET A 309 -15.32 25.71 -8.04
CA MET A 309 -15.61 27.04 -7.46
C MET A 309 -15.77 26.97 -5.93
N ILE A 310 -16.44 25.93 -5.42
CA ILE A 310 -16.61 25.73 -3.97
C ILE A 310 -15.24 25.41 -3.33
N ALA A 311 -14.46 24.52 -3.95
CA ALA A 311 -13.12 24.17 -3.46
C ALA A 311 -12.22 25.39 -3.35
N TYR A 312 -12.11 26.20 -4.40
CA TYR A 312 -11.30 27.43 -4.38
C TYR A 312 -11.86 28.48 -3.43
N GLY A 313 -13.19 28.60 -3.27
CA GLY A 313 -13.81 29.46 -2.27
C GLY A 313 -13.43 29.05 -0.83
N LEU A 314 -13.45 27.77 -0.50
CA LEU A 314 -13.01 27.26 0.80
C LEU A 314 -11.51 27.50 1.04
N ILE A 315 -10.69 27.34 0.01
CA ILE A 315 -9.25 27.64 0.06
C ILE A 315 -9.01 29.14 0.31
N ALA A 316 -9.77 30.02 -0.34
CA ALA A 316 -9.66 31.46 -0.11
C ALA A 316 -10.02 31.81 1.34
N ILE A 317 -11.03 31.19 1.93
CA ILE A 317 -11.39 31.35 3.35
C ILE A 317 -10.27 30.83 4.26
N LEU A 318 -9.63 29.70 3.92
CA LEU A 318 -8.48 29.18 4.65
C LEU A 318 -7.33 30.21 4.64
N VAL A 319 -7.00 30.78 3.49
CA VAL A 319 -5.98 31.84 3.35
C VAL A 319 -6.34 33.05 4.18
N ALA A 320 -7.62 33.48 4.21
CA ALA A 320 -8.07 34.56 5.08
C ALA A 320 -7.82 34.25 6.56
N GLY A 321 -7.98 32.99 6.99
CA GLY A 321 -7.62 32.55 8.36
C GLY A 321 -6.12 32.66 8.64
N VAL A 322 -5.26 32.32 7.68
CA VAL A 322 -3.80 32.51 7.80
C VAL A 322 -3.44 34.01 7.90
N VAL A 323 -4.03 34.85 7.05
CA VAL A 323 -3.85 36.30 7.10
C VAL A 323 -4.31 36.87 8.46
N ALA A 324 -5.46 36.39 8.95
CA ALA A 324 -5.96 36.76 10.28
C ALA A 324 -5.00 36.37 11.41
N PHE A 325 -4.37 35.20 11.31
CA PHE A 325 -3.32 34.78 12.23
C PHE A 325 -2.18 35.81 12.27
N PHE A 326 -1.59 36.15 11.14
CA PHE A 326 -0.49 37.12 11.06
C PHE A 326 -0.91 38.54 11.50
N ALA A 327 -2.10 38.97 11.16
CA ALA A 327 -2.64 40.27 11.63
C ALA A 327 -2.80 40.33 13.16
N THR A 328 -3.09 39.19 13.81
CA THR A 328 -3.20 39.11 15.26
C THR A 328 -1.85 39.11 15.98
N LEU A 329 -0.79 38.66 15.29
CA LEU A 329 0.57 38.56 15.84
C LEU A 329 1.34 39.88 15.91
N ARG A 330 0.95 40.89 15.17
CA ARG A 330 1.62 42.25 15.21
C ARG A 330 1.84 42.79 16.60
N ARG A 331 1.16 42.27 17.63
CA ARG A 331 1.24 42.72 19.04
C ARG A 331 1.74 41.64 20.02
N ARG A 332 2.07 40.43 19.56
CA ARG A 332 2.53 39.31 20.40
C ARG A 332 3.62 38.50 19.67
N SER A 333 4.47 37.82 20.40
CA SER A 333 5.48 36.90 19.81
C SER A 333 4.80 35.81 18.99
N THR A 334 5.42 35.43 17.87
CA THR A 334 4.89 34.45 16.88
C THR A 334 4.65 33.06 17.43
N GLY A 335 5.25 32.69 18.56
CA GLY A 335 5.07 31.39 19.20
C GLY A 335 5.54 30.21 18.37
N ALA A 336 5.26 29.03 18.88
CA ALA A 336 5.57 27.77 18.22
C ALA A 336 4.89 27.64 16.85
N LEU A 337 3.63 28.07 16.72
CA LEU A 337 2.89 28.06 15.44
C LEU A 337 3.52 28.96 14.38
N GLY A 338 4.12 30.12 14.78
CA GLY A 338 4.83 30.95 13.81
C GLY A 338 6.05 30.27 13.21
N VAL A 339 6.81 29.51 14.00
CA VAL A 339 7.94 28.72 13.51
C VAL A 339 7.44 27.53 12.68
N MET A 340 6.35 26.87 13.09
CA MET A 340 5.75 25.76 12.34
C MET A 340 5.33 26.18 10.92
N ILE A 341 4.57 27.30 10.81
CA ILE A 341 4.13 27.75 9.47
C ILE A 341 5.30 28.23 8.63
N ALA A 342 6.27 28.94 9.22
CA ALA A 342 7.47 29.35 8.50
C ALA A 342 8.24 28.12 7.98
N THR A 343 8.36 27.06 8.78
CA THR A 343 8.98 25.80 8.37
C THR A 343 8.19 25.14 7.23
N GLY A 344 6.86 25.01 7.36
CA GLY A 344 6.01 24.40 6.34
C GLY A 344 6.06 25.15 5.02
N VAL A 345 5.88 26.48 5.05
CA VAL A 345 5.91 27.32 3.83
C VAL A 345 7.30 27.33 3.21
N ALA A 346 8.36 27.48 4.00
CA ALA A 346 9.74 27.51 3.48
C ALA A 346 10.12 26.16 2.83
N GLY A 347 9.78 25.03 3.45
CA GLY A 347 10.06 23.72 2.90
C GLY A 347 9.34 23.47 1.58
N VAL A 348 8.03 23.76 1.50
CA VAL A 348 7.28 23.64 0.25
C VAL A 348 7.82 24.58 -0.83
N THR A 349 8.10 25.85 -0.48
CA THR A 349 8.64 26.82 -1.42
C THR A 349 10.02 26.40 -1.93
N ALA A 350 10.89 25.92 -1.06
CA ALA A 350 12.22 25.46 -1.44
C ALA A 350 12.14 24.23 -2.38
N ALA A 351 11.27 23.27 -2.12
CA ALA A 351 11.07 22.13 -3.00
C ALA A 351 10.61 22.56 -4.41
N LEU A 352 9.64 23.48 -4.47
CA LEU A 352 9.13 24.01 -5.74
C LEU A 352 10.20 24.84 -6.50
N LEU A 353 11.08 25.53 -5.79
CA LEU A 353 12.20 26.27 -6.42
C LEU A 353 13.28 25.30 -6.92
N LEU A 354 13.58 24.25 -6.15
CA LEU A 354 14.52 23.21 -6.57
C LEU A 354 14.03 22.46 -7.81
N ASP A 355 12.73 22.21 -7.94
CA ASP A 355 12.12 21.61 -9.13
C ASP A 355 12.34 22.46 -10.38
N ARG A 356 12.17 23.79 -10.28
CA ARG A 356 12.40 24.72 -11.38
C ARG A 356 13.84 24.70 -11.90
N VAL A 357 14.81 24.34 -11.08
CA VAL A 357 16.23 24.24 -11.45
C VAL A 357 16.68 22.79 -11.67
N GLY A 358 15.73 21.83 -11.75
CA GLY A 358 16.01 20.43 -12.04
C GLY A 358 16.63 19.64 -10.88
N LEU A 359 16.57 20.15 -9.65
CA LEU A 359 17.11 19.50 -8.44
C LEU A 359 16.02 18.85 -7.56
N SER A 360 14.80 18.80 -8.04
CA SER A 360 13.65 18.11 -7.42
C SER A 360 12.78 17.53 -8.52
N SER A 361 11.69 16.86 -8.15
CA SER A 361 10.72 16.28 -9.08
C SER A 361 9.29 16.59 -8.65
N PRO A 362 8.31 16.55 -9.58
CA PRO A 362 6.90 16.69 -9.26
C PRO A 362 6.43 15.69 -8.17
N TRP A 363 6.98 14.48 -8.17
CA TRP A 363 6.70 13.46 -7.17
C TRP A 363 7.19 13.86 -5.76
N LEU A 364 8.41 14.40 -5.64
CA LEU A 364 8.94 14.90 -4.37
C LEU A 364 8.18 16.15 -3.91
N ASN A 365 7.78 17.04 -4.84
CA ASN A 365 6.97 18.21 -4.54
C ASN A 365 5.62 17.84 -3.93
N ALA A 366 4.95 16.81 -4.45
CA ALA A 366 3.69 16.32 -3.90
C ALA A 366 3.85 15.86 -2.44
N LYS A 367 4.93 15.16 -2.11
CA LYS A 367 5.24 14.73 -0.75
C LYS A 367 5.52 15.91 0.17
N THR A 368 6.34 16.87 -0.26
CA THR A 368 6.62 18.08 0.55
C THR A 368 5.37 18.92 0.76
N MET A 369 4.47 19.02 -0.22
CA MET A 369 3.17 19.68 -0.04
C MET A 369 2.32 18.97 1.03
N ALA A 370 2.28 17.63 1.03
CA ALA A 370 1.58 16.87 2.06
C ALA A 370 2.17 17.09 3.45
N GLU A 371 3.51 17.04 3.56
CA GLU A 371 4.25 17.20 4.82
C GLU A 371 4.15 18.61 5.42
N GLY A 372 4.08 19.65 4.57
CA GLY A 372 3.98 21.05 5.01
C GLY A 372 2.55 21.52 5.31
N SER A 373 1.54 20.88 4.74
CA SER A 373 0.13 21.31 4.84
C SER A 373 -0.45 21.35 6.26
N PRO A 374 -0.05 20.50 7.23
CA PRO A 374 -0.55 20.57 8.60
C PRO A 374 -0.29 21.91 9.28
N ALA A 375 0.89 22.47 9.06
CA ALA A 375 1.26 23.77 9.64
C ALA A 375 0.38 24.90 9.10
N ILE A 376 0.01 24.83 7.81
CA ILE A 376 -0.82 25.84 7.14
C ILE A 376 -2.26 25.78 7.67
N VAL A 377 -2.86 24.59 7.70
CA VAL A 377 -4.24 24.38 8.19
C VAL A 377 -4.35 24.74 9.68
N ALA A 378 -3.42 24.25 10.52
CA ALA A 378 -3.39 24.57 11.94
C ALA A 378 -3.30 26.09 12.20
N THR A 379 -2.51 26.80 11.39
CA THR A 379 -2.37 28.26 11.50
C THR A 379 -3.67 28.96 11.13
N SER A 380 -4.34 28.55 10.06
CA SER A 380 -5.63 29.13 9.65
C SER A 380 -6.69 28.97 10.74
N VAL A 381 -6.86 27.77 11.27
CA VAL A 381 -7.85 27.50 12.33
C VAL A 381 -7.47 28.26 13.64
N THR A 382 -6.16 28.37 13.94
CA THR A 382 -5.70 29.18 15.09
C THR A 382 -6.01 30.66 14.90
N GLY A 383 -5.82 31.19 13.69
CA GLY A 383 -6.20 32.56 13.36
C GLY A 383 -7.69 32.85 13.64
N ALA A 384 -8.54 31.91 13.19
CA ALA A 384 -9.96 31.94 13.49
C ALA A 384 -10.24 31.86 15.01
N ALA A 385 -9.62 30.95 15.74
CA ALA A 385 -9.79 30.76 17.18
C ALA A 385 -9.43 32.06 17.95
N VAL A 386 -8.29 32.70 17.64
CA VAL A 386 -7.85 33.96 18.27
C VAL A 386 -8.78 35.09 17.92
N LEU A 387 -9.31 35.21 16.71
CA LEU A 387 -10.32 36.22 16.35
C LEU A 387 -11.62 36.01 17.12
N PHE A 388 -12.05 34.78 17.30
CA PHE A 388 -13.25 34.44 18.07
C PHE A 388 -13.09 34.87 19.54
N GLU A 389 -11.96 34.54 20.16
CA GLU A 389 -11.64 34.96 21.54
C GLU A 389 -11.63 36.51 21.70
N ARG A 390 -11.49 37.23 20.57
CA ARG A 390 -11.61 38.70 20.51
C ARG A 390 -13.02 39.23 20.17
N GLY A 391 -14.02 38.33 20.18
CA GLY A 391 -15.41 38.69 19.92
C GLY A 391 -15.78 38.87 18.44
N ARG A 392 -14.93 38.48 17.50
CA ARG A 392 -15.19 38.59 16.05
C ARG A 392 -15.98 37.39 15.54
N LYS A 393 -17.29 37.54 15.31
CA LYS A 393 -18.18 36.47 14.85
C LYS A 393 -17.78 35.86 13.51
N LEU A 394 -17.15 36.62 12.60
CA LEU A 394 -16.62 36.13 11.32
C LEU A 394 -15.63 34.96 11.51
N ALA A 395 -14.97 34.88 12.65
CA ALA A 395 -14.07 33.77 12.98
C ALA A 395 -14.75 32.40 12.96
N VAL A 396 -16.04 32.34 13.35
CA VAL A 396 -16.82 31.08 13.29
C VAL A 396 -16.98 30.60 11.86
N VAL A 397 -17.26 31.53 10.94
CA VAL A 397 -17.40 31.20 9.49
C VAL A 397 -16.10 30.61 8.95
N ILE A 398 -14.94 31.21 9.28
CA ILE A 398 -13.63 30.73 8.85
C ILE A 398 -13.39 29.31 9.42
N ALA A 399 -13.58 29.15 10.74
CA ALA A 399 -13.32 27.84 11.39
C ALA A 399 -14.21 26.72 10.82
N VAL A 400 -15.51 27.00 10.66
CA VAL A 400 -16.48 26.03 10.14
C VAL A 400 -16.21 25.71 8.67
N ALA A 401 -15.93 26.72 7.83
CA ALA A 401 -15.66 26.51 6.42
C ALA A 401 -14.38 25.69 6.20
N VAL A 402 -13.30 26.00 6.94
CA VAL A 402 -12.04 25.24 6.86
C VAL A 402 -12.25 23.80 7.35
N ALA A 403 -12.92 23.61 8.49
CA ALA A 403 -13.22 22.28 9.01
C ALA A 403 -14.09 21.48 8.02
N ALA A 404 -15.14 22.08 7.48
CA ALA A 404 -16.01 21.44 6.49
C ALA A 404 -15.23 21.07 5.22
N GLY A 405 -14.35 21.95 4.72
CA GLY A 405 -13.53 21.69 3.54
C GLY A 405 -12.56 20.53 3.73
N VAL A 406 -11.86 20.48 4.88
CA VAL A 406 -10.96 19.38 5.23
C VAL A 406 -11.73 18.07 5.40
N LEU A 407 -12.81 18.06 6.18
CA LEU A 407 -13.60 16.85 6.45
C LEU A 407 -14.30 16.35 5.19
N TRP A 408 -14.78 17.22 4.32
CA TRP A 408 -15.34 16.83 3.02
C TRP A 408 -14.29 16.17 2.13
N SER A 409 -13.10 16.76 2.03
CA SER A 409 -11.98 16.17 1.29
C SER A 409 -11.63 14.77 1.81
N ASN A 410 -11.52 14.62 3.13
CA ASN A 410 -11.18 13.37 3.78
C ASN A 410 -12.28 12.31 3.63
N ALA A 411 -13.56 12.71 3.69
CA ALA A 411 -14.68 11.80 3.45
C ALA A 411 -14.68 11.23 2.03
N LEU A 412 -14.37 12.06 1.02
CA LEU A 412 -14.25 11.61 -0.37
C LEU A 412 -13.07 10.64 -0.54
N THR A 413 -11.93 10.93 0.07
CA THR A 413 -10.76 10.05 0.06
C THR A 413 -11.05 8.72 0.76
N TYR A 414 -11.71 8.74 1.93
CA TYR A 414 -12.15 7.55 2.65
C TYR A 414 -13.06 6.65 1.78
N LEU A 415 -13.99 7.27 1.06
CA LEU A 415 -14.87 6.53 0.14
C LEU A 415 -14.12 5.92 -1.07
N ASN A 416 -12.92 6.42 -1.39
CA ASN A 416 -12.10 5.91 -2.50
C ASN A 416 -10.96 4.97 -2.05
N VAL A 417 -10.81 4.71 -0.76
CA VAL A 417 -9.70 3.89 -0.25
C VAL A 417 -9.73 2.48 -0.85
N SER A 418 -8.56 1.94 -1.17
CA SER A 418 -8.37 0.56 -1.59
C SER A 418 -7.83 -0.25 -0.41
N LEU A 419 -8.62 -1.19 0.07
CA LEU A 419 -8.27 -2.05 1.20
C LEU A 419 -7.65 -3.37 0.72
N ALA A 420 -6.63 -3.82 1.42
CA ALA A 420 -5.99 -5.10 1.13
C ALA A 420 -6.96 -6.28 1.37
N PRO A 421 -6.92 -7.32 0.53
CA PRO A 421 -7.82 -8.47 0.62
C PRO A 421 -7.40 -9.38 1.80
N SER A 422 -7.98 -9.12 2.97
CA SER A 422 -7.65 -9.76 4.24
C SER A 422 -7.61 -11.29 4.17
N SER A 423 -8.63 -11.92 3.59
CA SER A 423 -8.73 -13.38 3.52
C SER A 423 -7.62 -14.02 2.65
N GLN A 424 -7.23 -13.35 1.57
CA GLN A 424 -6.12 -13.81 0.72
C GLN A 424 -4.79 -13.78 1.48
N PHE A 425 -4.53 -12.70 2.21
CA PHE A 425 -3.28 -12.53 2.94
C PHE A 425 -3.16 -13.41 4.17
N HIS A 426 -4.26 -13.70 4.87
CA HIS A 426 -4.28 -14.71 5.93
C HIS A 426 -4.00 -16.11 5.38
N GLU A 427 -4.47 -16.42 4.18
CA GLU A 427 -4.15 -17.69 3.53
C GLU A 427 -2.67 -17.79 3.16
N LEU A 428 -2.07 -16.70 2.63
CA LEU A 428 -0.62 -16.63 2.39
C LEU A 428 0.20 -16.78 3.68
N GLN A 429 -0.24 -16.20 4.80
CA GLN A 429 0.40 -16.43 6.11
C GLN A 429 0.33 -17.90 6.53
N THR A 430 -0.80 -18.55 6.30
CA THR A 430 -0.99 -19.98 6.60
C THR A 430 -0.07 -20.84 5.74
N ILE A 431 0.04 -20.53 4.45
CA ILE A 431 0.95 -21.21 3.51
C ILE A 431 2.40 -21.04 3.96
N ALA A 432 2.81 -19.80 4.25
CA ALA A 432 4.18 -19.51 4.69
C ALA A 432 4.56 -20.22 6.00
N ALA A 433 3.62 -20.33 6.94
CA ALA A 433 3.85 -21.06 8.19
C ALA A 433 3.96 -22.57 7.97
N ARG A 434 3.14 -23.13 7.05
CA ARG A 434 3.12 -24.57 6.77
C ARG A 434 4.31 -25.05 5.94
N PHE A 435 4.77 -24.23 5.00
CA PHE A 435 5.82 -24.57 4.02
C PHE A 435 7.11 -23.75 4.25
N HIS A 436 7.35 -23.36 5.49
CA HIS A 436 8.55 -22.62 5.86
C HIS A 436 9.83 -23.36 5.44
N GLY A 437 10.69 -22.70 4.66
CA GLY A 437 11.95 -23.27 4.16
C GLY A 437 11.81 -24.19 2.94
N ASP A 438 10.62 -24.33 2.37
CA ASP A 438 10.36 -25.19 1.20
C ASP A 438 10.58 -24.47 -0.15
N GLY A 439 11.43 -23.45 -0.18
CA GLY A 439 11.83 -22.76 -1.42
C GLY A 439 12.93 -23.50 -2.19
N PRO A 440 13.29 -22.99 -3.40
CA PRO A 440 12.73 -21.78 -4.04
C PRO A 440 11.28 -21.96 -4.51
N THR A 441 10.52 -20.86 -4.48
CA THR A 441 9.08 -20.86 -4.76
C THR A 441 8.74 -19.94 -5.93
N LEU A 442 8.04 -20.44 -6.95
CA LEU A 442 7.58 -19.68 -8.11
C LEU A 442 6.19 -19.07 -7.85
N LEU A 443 6.03 -17.81 -8.27
CA LEU A 443 4.77 -17.08 -8.36
C LEU A 443 4.60 -16.57 -9.79
N THR A 444 3.54 -16.98 -10.48
CA THR A 444 3.24 -16.56 -11.87
C THR A 444 2.34 -15.33 -11.93
N GLU A 445 1.72 -14.96 -10.81
CA GLU A 445 0.90 -13.74 -10.68
C GLU A 445 1.71 -12.53 -10.22
N PHE A 446 1.20 -11.34 -10.52
CA PHE A 446 1.70 -10.11 -9.90
C PHE A 446 1.08 -9.94 -8.50
N GLN A 447 1.84 -10.30 -7.47
CA GLN A 447 1.43 -10.14 -6.07
C GLN A 447 2.63 -9.75 -5.20
N PRO A 448 2.98 -8.44 -5.19
CA PRO A 448 4.14 -7.93 -4.46
C PRO A 448 4.15 -8.29 -2.98
N TYR A 449 2.97 -8.30 -2.35
CA TYR A 449 2.86 -8.63 -0.93
C TYR A 449 3.16 -10.11 -0.64
N ALA A 450 2.83 -11.01 -1.56
CA ALA A 450 3.21 -12.42 -1.45
C ALA A 450 4.74 -12.55 -1.53
N ALA A 451 5.35 -12.01 -2.60
CA ALA A 451 6.78 -12.17 -2.87
C ALA A 451 7.67 -11.39 -1.90
N ARG A 452 7.29 -10.15 -1.53
CA ARG A 452 8.14 -9.28 -0.72
C ARG A 452 7.88 -9.41 0.78
N HIS A 453 6.78 -10.03 1.22
CA HIS A 453 6.45 -10.10 2.64
C HIS A 453 5.93 -11.47 3.10
N PHE A 454 4.74 -11.90 2.67
CA PHE A 454 4.10 -13.06 3.29
C PHE A 454 4.87 -14.37 3.08
N LEU A 455 5.37 -14.65 1.88
CA LEU A 455 6.09 -15.88 1.54
C LEU A 455 7.61 -15.78 1.70
N ARG A 456 8.14 -14.72 2.34
CA ARG A 456 9.59 -14.47 2.49
C ARG A 456 10.41 -15.65 3.02
N SER A 457 9.80 -16.50 3.83
CA SER A 457 10.43 -17.71 4.37
C SER A 457 10.54 -18.88 3.39
N MET A 458 9.96 -18.74 2.20
CA MET A 458 9.91 -19.75 1.15
C MET A 458 10.77 -19.42 -0.07
N ALA A 459 11.68 -18.44 0.04
CA ALA A 459 12.51 -17.91 -1.05
C ALA A 459 11.69 -17.64 -2.34
N PRO A 460 10.70 -16.71 -2.29
CA PRO A 460 9.76 -16.50 -3.38
C PRO A 460 10.41 -15.78 -4.56
N GLU A 461 10.20 -16.29 -5.75
CA GLU A 461 10.50 -15.63 -7.01
C GLU A 461 9.20 -15.26 -7.71
N ALA A 462 9.04 -13.98 -8.03
CA ALA A 462 7.88 -13.46 -8.75
C ALA A 462 8.27 -13.14 -10.18
N ALA A 463 7.73 -13.89 -11.13
CA ALA A 463 8.10 -13.79 -12.55
C ALA A 463 7.90 -12.39 -13.15
N SER A 464 6.99 -11.58 -12.60
CA SER A 464 6.62 -10.25 -13.10
C SER A 464 7.12 -9.06 -12.26
N GLU A 465 8.11 -9.28 -11.38
CA GLU A 465 8.64 -8.25 -10.50
C GLU A 465 10.15 -8.06 -10.62
N ARG A 466 10.76 -7.46 -9.59
CA ARG A 466 12.21 -7.47 -9.35
C ARG A 466 12.63 -8.92 -9.11
N ARG A 467 13.43 -9.46 -10.00
CA ARG A 467 13.72 -10.88 -10.07
C ARG A 467 15.19 -11.15 -9.77
N ASN A 468 15.43 -12.23 -9.06
CA ASN A 468 16.76 -12.82 -8.92
C ASN A 468 17.05 -13.74 -10.11
N ARG A 469 16.02 -14.47 -10.61
CA ARG A 469 16.09 -15.35 -11.77
C ARG A 469 15.27 -14.79 -12.93
N TYR A 470 15.65 -15.16 -14.15
CA TYR A 470 14.92 -14.84 -15.37
C TYR A 470 14.11 -16.06 -15.81
N ASP A 471 12.82 -16.04 -15.52
CA ASP A 471 11.88 -17.07 -15.97
C ASP A 471 11.37 -16.68 -17.35
N TYR A 472 11.82 -17.40 -18.36
CA TYR A 472 11.51 -17.11 -19.75
C TYR A 472 10.17 -17.69 -20.14
N LEU A 473 9.42 -16.92 -20.91
CA LEU A 473 8.23 -17.38 -21.62
C LEU A 473 8.64 -18.16 -22.87
N LEU A 474 7.75 -18.99 -23.39
CA LEU A 474 7.93 -19.72 -24.67
C LEU A 474 8.26 -18.78 -25.85
N THR A 475 7.99 -17.49 -25.73
CA THR A 475 8.40 -16.46 -26.71
C THR A 475 9.85 -16.03 -26.60
N GLY A 476 10.62 -16.58 -25.65
CA GLY A 476 12.01 -16.17 -25.33
C GLY A 476 12.12 -14.84 -24.60
N SER A 477 11.00 -14.23 -24.19
CA SER A 477 10.97 -13.01 -23.40
C SER A 477 10.67 -13.29 -21.94
N VAL A 478 10.89 -12.31 -21.06
CA VAL A 478 10.45 -12.38 -19.66
C VAL A 478 9.11 -11.69 -19.47
N LEU A 479 8.35 -12.12 -18.46
CA LEU A 479 7.06 -11.51 -18.15
C LEU A 479 7.24 -10.03 -17.77
N PRO A 480 6.53 -9.10 -18.42
CA PRO A 480 6.60 -7.68 -18.07
C PRO A 480 6.12 -7.43 -16.64
N THR A 481 6.71 -6.42 -15.98
CA THR A 481 6.33 -6.02 -14.62
C THR A 481 4.84 -5.69 -14.53
N GLY A 482 4.18 -6.21 -13.50
CA GLY A 482 2.77 -5.99 -13.25
C GLY A 482 1.82 -6.92 -14.01
N LYS A 483 2.34 -7.86 -14.80
CA LYS A 483 1.55 -8.83 -15.55
C LYS A 483 1.49 -10.18 -14.83
N SER A 484 0.50 -10.99 -15.17
CA SER A 484 0.38 -12.39 -14.77
C SER A 484 0.35 -13.24 -16.05
N ALA A 485 0.85 -14.45 -15.95
CA ALA A 485 0.81 -15.40 -17.06
C ALA A 485 0.40 -16.79 -16.56
N ASP A 486 -0.24 -17.55 -17.43
CA ASP A 486 -0.50 -18.96 -17.21
C ASP A 486 0.83 -19.73 -17.13
N LEU A 487 0.85 -20.81 -16.35
CA LEU A 487 2.06 -21.59 -16.12
C LEU A 487 2.61 -22.19 -17.42
N ASP A 488 1.74 -22.65 -18.33
CA ASP A 488 2.12 -23.21 -19.64
C ASP A 488 2.69 -22.17 -20.62
N ALA A 489 2.62 -20.89 -20.28
CA ALA A 489 3.28 -19.84 -21.07
C ALA A 489 4.79 -19.76 -20.84
N PHE A 490 5.31 -20.39 -19.78
CA PHE A 490 6.74 -20.40 -19.45
C PHE A 490 7.47 -21.59 -20.09
N GLU A 491 8.77 -21.42 -20.34
CA GLU A 491 9.65 -22.52 -20.67
C GLU A 491 9.68 -23.54 -19.53
N LEU A 492 9.68 -24.82 -19.85
CA LEU A 492 9.65 -25.89 -18.86
C LEU A 492 10.80 -25.76 -17.84
N SER A 493 12.00 -25.40 -18.29
CA SER A 493 13.17 -25.18 -17.43
C SER A 493 12.91 -24.07 -16.39
N SER A 494 12.26 -22.98 -16.77
CA SER A 494 11.90 -21.88 -15.88
C SER A 494 10.89 -22.29 -14.80
N VAL A 495 10.12 -23.36 -15.03
CA VAL A 495 9.16 -23.89 -14.05
C VAL A 495 9.80 -24.95 -13.17
N THR A 496 10.55 -25.89 -13.76
CA THR A 496 11.09 -27.06 -13.04
C THR A 496 12.27 -26.74 -12.13
N ASP A 497 12.85 -25.56 -12.21
CA ASP A 497 13.90 -25.09 -11.31
C ASP A 497 13.41 -24.80 -9.88
N TYR A 498 12.08 -24.74 -9.69
CA TYR A 498 11.48 -24.46 -8.41
C TYR A 498 11.03 -25.72 -7.67
N ARG A 499 11.31 -25.77 -6.36
CA ARG A 499 10.82 -26.84 -5.49
C ARG A 499 9.32 -26.72 -5.24
N THR A 500 8.86 -25.48 -5.09
CA THR A 500 7.46 -25.13 -4.75
C THR A 500 6.89 -24.16 -5.78
N ILE A 501 5.63 -24.34 -6.14
CA ILE A 501 4.86 -23.39 -6.95
C ILE A 501 3.64 -22.99 -6.14
N VAL A 502 3.40 -21.69 -6.00
CA VAL A 502 2.18 -21.15 -5.36
C VAL A 502 1.37 -20.48 -6.45
N LEU A 503 0.24 -21.09 -6.81
CA LEU A 503 -0.66 -20.59 -7.85
C LEU A 503 -1.91 -19.97 -7.24
N ARG A 504 -2.33 -18.84 -7.80
CA ARG A 504 -3.64 -18.29 -7.54
C ARG A 504 -4.71 -19.24 -8.06
N THR A 505 -5.71 -19.59 -7.21
CA THR A 505 -6.84 -20.40 -7.73
C THR A 505 -7.56 -19.63 -8.84
N SER A 506 -7.74 -20.29 -9.97
CA SER A 506 -8.27 -19.71 -11.20
C SER A 506 -9.11 -20.74 -11.96
N PRO A 507 -10.14 -20.32 -12.70
CA PRO A 507 -10.89 -21.22 -13.58
C PRO A 507 -10.16 -21.53 -14.87
N VAL A 508 -9.06 -20.81 -15.15
CA VAL A 508 -8.38 -20.82 -16.47
C VAL A 508 -6.88 -21.10 -16.36
N GLU A 509 -6.36 -21.39 -15.18
CA GLU A 509 -4.96 -21.69 -14.93
C GLU A 509 -4.65 -23.15 -15.27
N SER A 510 -3.58 -23.38 -16.02
CA SER A 510 -3.03 -24.69 -16.30
C SER A 510 -2.39 -25.31 -15.06
N ARG A 511 -2.35 -26.63 -14.98
CA ARG A 511 -1.71 -27.32 -13.88
C ARG A 511 -0.22 -27.41 -14.07
N PRO A 512 0.54 -27.42 -12.97
CA PRO A 512 1.96 -27.70 -13.03
C PRO A 512 2.27 -29.05 -13.71
N PRO A 513 3.46 -29.18 -14.30
CA PRO A 513 3.95 -30.39 -14.91
C PRO A 513 3.84 -31.64 -14.00
N SER A 514 3.89 -32.85 -14.58
CA SER A 514 3.73 -34.11 -13.86
C SER A 514 4.75 -34.34 -12.74
N SER A 515 5.84 -33.62 -12.73
CA SER A 515 6.84 -33.60 -11.64
C SER A 515 6.34 -33.01 -10.36
N TYR A 516 5.20 -32.30 -10.38
CA TYR A 516 4.61 -31.66 -9.20
C TYR A 516 3.33 -32.34 -8.73
N HIS A 517 3.13 -32.36 -7.43
CA HIS A 517 1.87 -32.79 -6.81
C HIS A 517 1.33 -31.70 -5.90
N ARG A 518 0.00 -31.58 -5.83
CA ARG A 518 -0.66 -30.58 -5.02
C ARG A 518 -0.64 -30.99 -3.56
N VAL A 519 -0.01 -30.16 -2.71
CA VAL A 519 0.16 -30.40 -1.27
C VAL A 519 -0.79 -29.54 -0.40
N TYR A 520 -1.38 -28.51 -1.01
CA TYR A 520 -2.35 -27.65 -0.33
C TYR A 520 -3.38 -27.13 -1.35
N THR A 521 -4.63 -27.08 -0.91
CA THR A 521 -5.74 -26.48 -1.66
C THR A 521 -6.43 -25.50 -0.74
N GLY A 522 -6.41 -24.21 -1.10
CA GLY A 522 -7.08 -23.15 -0.40
C GLY A 522 -8.25 -22.56 -1.17
N LYS A 523 -8.81 -21.49 -0.64
CA LYS A 523 -9.82 -20.69 -1.34
C LYS A 523 -9.19 -19.83 -2.43
N TRP A 524 -7.97 -19.34 -2.16
CA TRP A 524 -7.30 -18.33 -2.96
C TRP A 524 -6.02 -18.83 -3.62
N TYR A 525 -5.39 -19.87 -3.04
CA TYR A 525 -4.12 -20.40 -3.50
C TYR A 525 -4.06 -21.92 -3.44
N ASP A 526 -3.41 -22.53 -4.42
CA ASP A 526 -2.96 -23.90 -4.41
C ASP A 526 -1.44 -23.93 -4.27
N VAL A 527 -0.91 -24.90 -3.49
CA VAL A 527 0.54 -25.10 -3.38
C VAL A 527 0.89 -26.46 -3.96
N TRP A 528 1.88 -26.45 -4.84
CA TRP A 528 2.41 -27.62 -5.51
C TRP A 528 3.88 -27.80 -5.17
N GLN A 529 4.32 -29.03 -4.98
CA GLN A 529 5.72 -29.34 -4.71
C GLN A 529 6.22 -30.40 -5.67
N SER A 530 7.50 -30.24 -6.11
CA SER A 530 8.19 -31.21 -6.93
C SER A 530 8.45 -32.50 -6.16
N THR A 531 8.42 -33.63 -6.82
CA THR A 531 8.74 -34.97 -6.27
C THR A 531 10.16 -35.34 -6.62
N ALA A 532 10.93 -35.84 -5.63
CA ALA A 532 12.31 -36.28 -5.84
C ALA A 532 12.39 -37.47 -6.84
N ASP A 533 11.34 -38.29 -6.89
CA ASP A 533 11.26 -39.49 -7.76
C ASP A 533 10.53 -39.20 -9.08
N ALA A 534 10.32 -37.94 -9.45
CA ALA A 534 9.65 -37.56 -10.67
C ALA A 534 10.47 -38.09 -11.88
N ARG A 535 9.76 -38.69 -12.84
CA ARG A 535 10.37 -39.01 -14.11
C ARG A 535 10.83 -37.77 -14.83
N ARG A 536 11.95 -37.85 -15.54
CA ARG A 536 12.45 -36.70 -16.31
C ARG A 536 11.43 -36.34 -17.40
N ILE A 537 10.94 -35.12 -17.39
CA ILE A 537 10.14 -34.59 -18.48
C ILE A 537 11.09 -34.27 -19.65
N ILE A 538 10.79 -34.81 -20.81
CA ILE A 538 11.57 -34.64 -22.06
C ILE A 538 10.98 -33.49 -22.84
N ASP A 539 9.66 -33.47 -22.99
CA ASP A 539 8.91 -32.45 -23.67
C ASP A 539 7.55 -32.24 -22.98
N HIS A 540 7.07 -31.01 -22.95
CA HIS A 540 5.82 -30.61 -22.35
C HIS A 540 4.98 -29.83 -23.37
N LEU A 541 3.78 -30.32 -23.65
CA LEU A 541 2.82 -29.71 -24.55
C LEU A 541 1.67 -29.11 -23.74
N GLY A 542 1.74 -27.80 -23.42
CA GLY A 542 0.62 -27.05 -22.88
C GLY A 542 -0.46 -26.85 -23.93
N LEU A 543 -1.72 -27.01 -23.55
CA LEU A 543 -2.86 -26.96 -24.45
C LEU A 543 -3.86 -25.85 -24.13
N GLY A 544 -3.60 -25.11 -23.05
CA GLY A 544 -4.42 -23.97 -22.64
C GLY A 544 -4.49 -22.88 -23.70
N VAL A 545 -5.63 -22.21 -23.74
CA VAL A 545 -5.87 -20.99 -24.51
C VAL A 545 -6.48 -19.93 -23.58
N PRO A 546 -6.50 -18.64 -23.95
CA PRO A 546 -7.13 -17.64 -23.11
C PRO A 546 -8.56 -18.02 -22.69
N LEU A 547 -8.84 -18.02 -21.40
CA LEU A 547 -10.12 -18.38 -20.76
C LEU A 547 -10.52 -19.86 -20.84
N ASP A 548 -9.65 -20.73 -21.33
CA ASP A 548 -9.85 -22.17 -21.33
C ASP A 548 -8.53 -22.92 -21.11
N PRO A 549 -8.34 -23.61 -19.97
CA PRO A 549 -7.07 -24.26 -19.63
C PRO A 549 -6.80 -25.54 -20.42
N ALA A 550 -7.69 -25.99 -21.31
CA ALA A 550 -7.52 -27.25 -22.03
C ALA A 550 -8.05 -27.21 -23.45
N ALA A 551 -7.46 -28.00 -24.31
CA ALA A 551 -7.94 -28.19 -25.69
C ALA A 551 -7.81 -29.66 -26.15
N ILE A 552 -8.37 -29.95 -27.32
CA ILE A 552 -8.15 -31.24 -28.00
C ILE A 552 -6.87 -31.11 -28.83
N PRO A 553 -5.78 -31.82 -28.50
CA PRO A 553 -4.52 -31.75 -29.24
C PRO A 553 -4.65 -32.33 -30.65
N GLN A 554 -3.82 -31.82 -31.56
CA GLN A 554 -3.61 -32.49 -32.83
C GLN A 554 -2.96 -33.88 -32.58
N CYS A 555 -3.50 -34.92 -33.16
CA CYS A 555 -2.98 -36.28 -32.92
C CYS A 555 -1.52 -36.45 -33.39
N SER A 556 -1.03 -35.65 -34.31
CA SER A 556 0.38 -35.57 -34.71
C SER A 556 1.29 -35.15 -33.54
N ALA A 557 0.89 -34.17 -32.74
CA ALA A 557 1.64 -33.73 -31.56
C ALA A 557 1.72 -34.85 -30.50
N ILE A 558 0.61 -35.54 -30.22
CA ILE A 558 0.62 -36.69 -29.31
C ILE A 558 1.54 -37.83 -29.83
N LYS A 559 1.56 -38.10 -31.15
CA LYS A 559 2.47 -39.09 -31.75
C LYS A 559 3.93 -38.66 -31.65
N GLN A 560 4.23 -37.36 -31.76
CA GLN A 560 5.57 -36.82 -31.55
C GLN A 560 6.04 -37.08 -30.11
N LEU A 561 5.26 -36.68 -29.12
CA LEU A 561 5.55 -36.95 -27.69
C LEU A 561 5.75 -38.47 -27.45
N ALA A 562 4.95 -39.32 -28.07
CA ALA A 562 5.09 -40.75 -27.96
C ALA A 562 6.42 -41.28 -28.56
N THR A 563 6.88 -40.66 -29.64
CA THR A 563 8.17 -41.01 -30.27
C THR A 563 9.33 -40.60 -29.38
N GLU A 564 9.30 -39.40 -28.83
CA GLU A 564 10.30 -38.89 -27.90
C GLU A 564 10.36 -39.71 -26.61
N ALA A 565 9.20 -40.02 -26.02
CA ALA A 565 9.11 -40.92 -24.88
C ALA A 565 9.65 -42.30 -25.15
N ALA A 566 9.33 -42.88 -26.32
CA ALA A 566 9.82 -44.21 -26.73
C ALA A 566 11.34 -44.21 -26.88
N ALA A 567 11.92 -43.17 -27.50
CA ALA A 567 13.37 -43.07 -27.67
C ALA A 567 14.12 -43.01 -26.31
N ALA A 568 13.47 -42.50 -25.27
CA ALA A 568 14.01 -42.46 -23.91
C ALA A 568 13.54 -43.65 -23.03
N GLY A 569 12.92 -44.68 -23.61
CA GLY A 569 12.42 -45.84 -22.87
C GLY A 569 11.31 -45.49 -21.85
N GLY A 570 10.56 -44.44 -22.09
CA GLY A 570 9.61 -43.85 -21.17
C GLY A 570 8.14 -44.00 -21.58
N VAL A 571 7.32 -43.08 -21.10
CA VAL A 571 5.84 -43.10 -21.20
C VAL A 571 5.31 -41.71 -21.53
N VAL A 572 4.03 -41.63 -21.94
CA VAL A 572 3.34 -40.33 -22.09
C VAL A 572 2.41 -40.14 -20.92
N ALA A 573 2.49 -38.97 -20.32
CA ALA A 573 1.56 -38.50 -19.27
C ALA A 573 0.65 -37.40 -19.81
N ALA A 574 -0.59 -37.32 -19.32
CA ALA A 574 -1.51 -36.23 -19.65
C ALA A 574 -2.52 -35.99 -18.54
N VAL A 575 -3.04 -34.78 -18.48
CA VAL A 575 -4.16 -34.43 -17.62
C VAL A 575 -5.40 -34.14 -18.47
N GLU A 576 -6.48 -34.84 -18.19
CA GLU A 576 -7.74 -34.72 -18.93
C GLU A 576 -8.69 -33.74 -18.18
N LEU A 577 -9.19 -32.74 -18.89
CA LEU A 577 -10.22 -31.83 -18.46
C LEU A 577 -11.44 -31.91 -19.38
N PRO A 578 -12.39 -32.84 -19.09
CA PRO A 578 -13.45 -33.20 -20.04
C PRO A 578 -14.52 -32.13 -20.24
N ALA A 579 -14.63 -31.14 -19.35
CA ALA A 579 -15.63 -30.08 -19.42
C ALA A 579 -14.99 -28.72 -19.76
N THR A 580 -15.61 -28.02 -20.69
CA THR A 580 -15.21 -26.66 -21.08
C THR A 580 -15.81 -25.64 -20.11
N PRO A 581 -15.03 -24.64 -19.63
CA PRO A 581 -15.59 -23.54 -18.88
C PRO A 581 -16.62 -22.77 -19.72
N ILE A 582 -17.70 -22.30 -19.08
CA ILE A 582 -18.68 -21.44 -19.72
C ILE A 582 -18.25 -20.00 -19.45
N VAL A 583 -17.85 -19.29 -20.51
CA VAL A 583 -17.43 -17.88 -20.43
C VAL A 583 -18.61 -16.98 -20.80
N VAL A 584 -18.92 -16.03 -19.93
CA VAL A 584 -20.01 -15.06 -20.14
C VAL A 584 -19.42 -13.65 -20.28
N ASP A 585 -19.65 -13.05 -21.44
CA ASP A 585 -19.35 -11.65 -21.71
C ASP A 585 -20.38 -10.76 -20.98
N LEU A 586 -19.93 -10.05 -19.95
CA LEU A 586 -20.81 -9.22 -19.15
C LEU A 586 -21.37 -8.00 -19.92
N THR A 587 -20.76 -7.64 -21.04
CA THR A 587 -21.27 -6.56 -21.90
C THR A 587 -22.56 -6.97 -22.63
N GLN A 588 -22.82 -8.26 -22.76
CA GLN A 588 -24.01 -8.83 -23.43
C GLN A 588 -25.13 -9.23 -22.46
N THR A 589 -24.99 -8.92 -21.17
CA THR A 589 -25.95 -9.33 -20.13
C THR A 589 -27.00 -8.25 -19.85
N SER A 590 -28.12 -8.64 -19.26
CA SER A 590 -29.08 -7.70 -18.69
C SER A 590 -28.48 -7.04 -17.45
N ARG A 591 -28.40 -5.71 -17.44
CA ARG A 591 -27.77 -4.94 -16.38
C ARG A 591 -28.30 -3.51 -16.32
N PRO A 592 -28.08 -2.76 -15.23
CA PRO A 592 -28.43 -1.35 -15.16
C PRO A 592 -27.75 -0.53 -16.27
N SER A 593 -28.47 0.42 -16.85
CA SER A 593 -27.95 1.28 -17.92
C SER A 593 -26.75 2.14 -17.49
N ALA A 594 -26.61 2.39 -16.18
CA ALA A 594 -25.45 3.08 -15.62
C ALA A 594 -24.16 2.23 -15.65
N TRP A 595 -24.24 0.91 -15.80
CA TRP A 595 -23.10 0.01 -15.90
C TRP A 595 -22.66 -0.10 -17.35
N ILE A 596 -21.60 0.63 -17.67
CA ILE A 596 -21.08 0.73 -19.04
C ILE A 596 -20.01 -0.34 -19.30
N ALA A 597 -19.84 -0.71 -20.57
CA ALA A 597 -18.72 -1.54 -20.99
C ALA A 597 -17.39 -0.84 -20.63
N ASN A 598 -16.41 -1.63 -20.18
CA ASN A 598 -15.10 -1.10 -19.85
C ASN A 598 -14.28 -0.85 -21.14
N PRO A 599 -13.90 0.39 -21.46
CA PRO A 599 -13.16 0.67 -22.68
C PRO A 599 -11.75 0.07 -22.71
N SER A 600 -11.21 -0.29 -21.54
CA SER A 600 -9.83 -0.81 -21.39
C SER A 600 -9.77 -2.33 -21.28
N ALA A 601 -10.91 -3.03 -21.17
CA ALA A 601 -10.94 -4.47 -21.02
C ALA A 601 -12.22 -5.04 -21.67
N SER A 602 -12.05 -5.86 -22.70
CA SER A 602 -13.16 -6.54 -23.38
C SER A 602 -13.92 -7.44 -22.38
N GLN A 603 -15.22 -7.65 -22.62
CA GLN A 603 -16.09 -8.49 -21.79
C GLN A 603 -16.32 -8.01 -20.35
N ASN A 604 -15.77 -6.86 -19.97
CA ASN A 604 -15.89 -6.30 -18.64
C ASN A 604 -16.89 -5.15 -18.60
N VAL A 605 -17.53 -4.96 -17.45
CA VAL A 605 -18.42 -3.84 -17.17
C VAL A 605 -17.93 -3.06 -15.95
N VAL A 606 -18.13 -1.74 -15.99
CA VAL A 606 -17.83 -0.83 -14.87
C VAL A 606 -19.07 -0.70 -14.00
N LEU A 607 -18.98 -1.15 -12.73
CA LEU A 607 -20.10 -1.16 -11.78
C LEU A 607 -20.32 0.23 -11.17
N ARG A 608 -21.32 0.97 -11.67
CA ARG A 608 -21.68 2.29 -11.13
C ARG A 608 -22.93 2.18 -10.26
N GLY A 609 -22.74 2.23 -8.95
CA GLY A 609 -23.84 2.11 -7.98
C GLY A 609 -24.31 0.66 -7.79
N ASN A 610 -25.32 0.48 -6.94
CA ASN A 610 -25.94 -0.82 -6.71
C ASN A 610 -26.75 -1.24 -7.95
N GLY A 611 -26.89 -2.54 -8.17
CA GLY A 611 -27.64 -3.06 -9.28
C GLY A 611 -27.59 -4.57 -9.41
N LEU A 612 -28.46 -5.09 -10.25
CA LEU A 612 -28.60 -6.51 -10.56
C LEU A 612 -28.16 -6.76 -12.01
N LEU A 613 -27.25 -7.72 -12.19
CA LEU A 613 -26.89 -8.28 -13.49
C LEU A 613 -27.50 -9.66 -13.59
N SER A 614 -28.09 -9.98 -14.73
CA SER A 614 -28.72 -11.28 -14.98
C SER A 614 -28.31 -11.82 -16.34
N THR A 615 -28.02 -13.13 -16.38
CA THR A 615 -27.63 -13.86 -17.58
C THR A 615 -28.10 -15.31 -17.52
N SER A 616 -28.29 -15.92 -18.68
CA SER A 616 -28.55 -17.35 -18.79
C SER A 616 -27.30 -18.09 -19.28
N ILE A 617 -27.06 -19.26 -18.74
CA ILE A 617 -26.01 -20.18 -19.18
C ILE A 617 -26.61 -21.54 -19.52
N ASP A 618 -25.97 -22.29 -20.42
CA ASP A 618 -26.35 -23.65 -20.76
C ASP A 618 -25.30 -24.64 -20.27
N VAL A 619 -25.68 -25.47 -19.32
CA VAL A 619 -24.81 -26.47 -18.68
C VAL A 619 -24.99 -27.81 -19.39
N GLN A 620 -23.94 -28.30 -20.05
CA GLN A 620 -23.98 -29.54 -20.84
C GLN A 620 -23.97 -30.79 -19.95
N ARG A 621 -23.35 -30.75 -18.82
CA ARG A 621 -23.17 -31.92 -17.93
C ARG A 621 -23.53 -31.53 -16.50
N PRO A 622 -24.34 -32.35 -15.79
CA PRO A 622 -24.61 -32.08 -14.37
C PRO A 622 -23.35 -32.26 -13.54
N GLY A 623 -23.19 -31.43 -12.49
CA GLY A 623 -22.03 -31.47 -11.61
C GLY A 623 -21.93 -30.30 -10.66
N ARG A 624 -20.84 -30.28 -9.89
CA ARG A 624 -20.51 -29.10 -9.08
C ARG A 624 -19.73 -28.11 -9.94
N TYR A 625 -20.14 -26.86 -9.90
CA TYR A 625 -19.53 -25.76 -10.64
C TYR A 625 -19.19 -24.61 -9.70
N THR A 626 -18.07 -23.94 -9.95
CA THR A 626 -17.72 -22.69 -9.32
C THR A 626 -17.94 -21.54 -10.31
N ILE A 627 -18.62 -20.51 -9.84
CA ILE A 627 -18.87 -19.26 -10.57
C ILE A 627 -17.75 -18.30 -10.18
N TRP A 628 -17.01 -17.81 -11.19
CA TRP A 628 -15.85 -16.94 -11.01
C TRP A 628 -16.08 -15.60 -11.68
N ALA A 629 -15.57 -14.53 -11.07
CA ALA A 629 -15.52 -13.21 -11.69
C ALA A 629 -14.07 -12.75 -11.84
N GLY A 630 -13.71 -12.31 -13.05
CA GLY A 630 -12.48 -11.57 -13.29
C GLY A 630 -12.62 -10.11 -12.86
N GLY A 631 -11.47 -9.41 -12.73
CA GLY A 631 -11.45 -7.99 -12.35
C GLY A 631 -11.73 -7.73 -10.89
N SER A 632 -12.08 -6.47 -10.58
CA SER A 632 -12.22 -5.97 -9.21
C SER A 632 -13.60 -5.40 -8.95
N PHE A 633 -14.06 -5.43 -7.71
CA PHE A 633 -15.32 -4.80 -7.28
C PHE A 633 -15.23 -4.30 -5.83
N ARG A 634 -15.89 -3.17 -5.53
CA ARG A 634 -15.74 -2.47 -4.25
C ARG A 634 -16.74 -2.87 -3.17
N ARG A 635 -17.93 -3.37 -3.58
CA ARG A 635 -19.03 -3.71 -2.68
C ARG A 635 -19.29 -5.20 -2.72
N THR A 636 -20.28 -5.64 -1.96
CA THR A 636 -20.69 -7.05 -1.91
C THR A 636 -21.37 -7.47 -3.21
N ILE A 637 -21.03 -8.67 -3.68
CA ILE A 637 -21.76 -9.38 -4.72
C ILE A 637 -22.45 -10.58 -4.07
N THR A 638 -23.77 -10.62 -4.17
CA THR A 638 -24.56 -11.81 -3.86
C THR A 638 -24.90 -12.51 -5.17
N THR A 639 -24.54 -13.78 -5.25
CA THR A 639 -24.77 -14.63 -6.44
C THR A 639 -25.97 -15.51 -6.18
N SER A 640 -26.94 -15.50 -7.12
CA SER A 640 -28.07 -16.42 -7.13
C SER A 640 -28.07 -17.24 -8.41
N VAL A 641 -28.58 -18.47 -8.32
CA VAL A 641 -28.81 -19.38 -9.44
C VAL A 641 -30.27 -19.83 -9.36
N ASP A 642 -31.01 -19.68 -10.43
CA ASP A 642 -32.43 -20.02 -10.51
C ASP A 642 -33.27 -19.45 -9.36
N GLY A 643 -32.95 -18.21 -8.95
CA GLY A 643 -33.62 -17.48 -7.86
C GLY A 643 -33.13 -17.89 -6.45
N GLN A 644 -32.25 -18.86 -6.31
CA GLN A 644 -31.67 -19.26 -5.00
C GLN A 644 -30.30 -18.64 -4.78
N THR A 645 -30.09 -17.98 -3.65
CA THR A 645 -28.79 -17.44 -3.26
C THR A 645 -27.81 -18.58 -2.99
N VAL A 646 -26.69 -18.59 -3.72
CA VAL A 646 -25.65 -19.63 -3.63
C VAL A 646 -24.33 -19.13 -3.05
N GLY A 647 -24.15 -17.81 -2.93
CA GLY A 647 -22.94 -17.25 -2.33
C GLY A 647 -22.98 -15.73 -2.19
N THR A 648 -22.11 -15.24 -1.30
CA THR A 648 -21.91 -13.80 -1.08
C THR A 648 -20.43 -13.52 -0.84
N VAL A 649 -19.88 -12.54 -1.58
CA VAL A 649 -18.47 -12.15 -1.48
C VAL A 649 -18.39 -10.63 -1.32
N GLY A 650 -17.65 -10.18 -0.31
CA GLY A 650 -17.34 -8.76 -0.09
C GLY A 650 -16.40 -8.21 -1.15
N GLY A 651 -16.21 -6.89 -1.16
CA GLY A 651 -15.35 -6.21 -2.12
C GLY A 651 -13.98 -6.85 -2.27
N GLN A 652 -13.51 -6.95 -3.50
CA GLN A 652 -12.21 -7.53 -3.86
C GLN A 652 -11.45 -6.61 -4.80
N TRP A 653 -10.17 -6.45 -4.49
CA TRP A 653 -9.20 -5.82 -5.37
C TRP A 653 -8.27 -6.89 -5.93
N ASN A 654 -8.25 -7.03 -7.23
CA ASN A 654 -7.45 -7.99 -7.96
C ASN A 654 -6.50 -7.27 -8.91
N ASN A 655 -5.28 -7.79 -9.03
CA ASN A 655 -4.37 -7.45 -10.11
C ASN A 655 -4.83 -8.15 -11.40
N GLU A 656 -4.19 -7.81 -12.51
CA GLU A 656 -4.48 -8.43 -13.80
C GLU A 656 -4.25 -9.95 -13.72
N GLY A 657 -5.13 -10.74 -14.31
CA GLY A 657 -5.09 -12.20 -14.30
C GLY A 657 -5.65 -12.87 -13.03
N GLN A 658 -5.97 -12.12 -11.99
CA GLN A 658 -6.53 -12.67 -10.76
C GLN A 658 -8.06 -12.82 -10.83
N TRP A 659 -8.54 -13.92 -10.25
CA TRP A 659 -9.96 -14.30 -10.24
C TRP A 659 -10.51 -14.37 -8.82
N THR A 660 -11.81 -14.12 -8.70
CA THR A 660 -12.57 -14.24 -7.45
C THR A 660 -13.61 -15.35 -7.57
N PRO A 661 -13.54 -16.41 -6.75
CA PRO A 661 -14.62 -17.38 -6.66
C PRO A 661 -15.82 -16.76 -5.94
N LEU A 662 -16.92 -16.60 -6.64
CA LEU A 662 -18.15 -16.01 -6.10
C LEU A 662 -18.97 -17.06 -5.33
N SER A 663 -19.12 -18.27 -5.90
CA SER A 663 -19.84 -19.37 -5.26
C SER A 663 -19.49 -20.71 -5.90
N THR A 664 -19.75 -21.79 -5.17
CA THR A 664 -19.71 -23.16 -5.71
C THR A 664 -21.05 -23.83 -5.46
N THR A 665 -21.70 -24.32 -6.51
CA THR A 665 -23.03 -24.94 -6.43
C THR A 665 -23.14 -26.15 -7.36
N SER A 666 -24.19 -26.96 -7.17
CA SER A 666 -24.52 -28.07 -8.07
C SER A 666 -25.49 -27.58 -9.14
N LEU A 667 -25.14 -27.84 -10.41
CA LEU A 667 -25.99 -27.50 -11.55
C LEU A 667 -26.39 -28.82 -12.28
N THR A 668 -27.63 -28.86 -12.74
CA THR A 668 -28.11 -29.91 -13.62
C THR A 668 -27.73 -29.62 -15.07
N ALA A 669 -27.92 -30.56 -15.98
CA ALA A 669 -27.85 -30.25 -17.41
C ALA A 669 -29.06 -29.40 -17.81
N GLY A 670 -28.84 -28.39 -18.64
CA GLY A 670 -29.87 -27.46 -19.11
C GLY A 670 -29.54 -26.00 -18.87
N THR A 671 -30.49 -25.15 -19.09
CA THR A 671 -30.36 -23.70 -18.94
C THR A 671 -30.58 -23.27 -17.50
N HIS A 672 -29.64 -22.45 -16.96
CA HIS A 672 -29.70 -21.88 -15.62
C HIS A 672 -29.61 -20.36 -15.69
N GLN A 673 -30.35 -19.68 -14.82
CA GLN A 673 -30.29 -18.23 -14.65
C GLN A 673 -29.29 -17.86 -13.58
N ILE A 674 -28.29 -17.08 -13.91
CA ILE A 674 -27.33 -16.54 -12.93
C ILE A 674 -27.65 -15.06 -12.71
N GLU A 675 -27.72 -14.67 -11.46
CA GLU A 675 -27.89 -13.29 -11.04
C GLU A 675 -26.78 -12.86 -10.10
N LEU A 676 -26.21 -11.67 -10.36
CA LEU A 676 -25.23 -11.01 -9.53
C LEU A 676 -25.84 -9.72 -8.98
N ASP A 677 -26.21 -9.72 -7.71
CA ASP A 677 -26.69 -8.53 -7.01
C ASP A 677 -25.50 -7.80 -6.37
N TYR A 678 -25.10 -6.68 -6.97
CA TYR A 678 -24.04 -5.81 -6.48
C TYR A 678 -24.63 -4.74 -5.58
N HIS A 679 -24.41 -4.87 -4.29
CA HIS A 679 -25.01 -4.02 -3.28
C HIS A 679 -24.04 -3.66 -2.14
N GLY A 680 -24.39 -2.65 -1.38
CA GLY A 680 -23.66 -2.25 -0.18
C GLY A 680 -23.96 -0.83 0.26
N SER A 681 -23.63 -0.54 1.51
CA SER A 681 -23.74 0.80 2.06
C SER A 681 -22.76 1.75 1.37
N ARG A 682 -23.22 2.96 1.07
CA ARG A 682 -22.36 4.03 0.57
C ARG A 682 -21.40 4.58 1.64
N LEU A 683 -21.54 4.16 2.90
CA LEU A 683 -20.72 4.60 4.02
C LEU A 683 -19.53 3.66 4.30
N LEU A 684 -19.48 2.48 3.67
CA LEU A 684 -18.35 1.57 3.82
C LEU A 684 -17.08 2.16 3.20
N PRO A 685 -15.91 1.92 3.80
CA PRO A 685 -14.63 2.36 3.23
C PRO A 685 -14.45 1.78 1.84
N GLY A 686 -13.99 2.60 0.90
CA GLY A 686 -13.80 2.17 -0.48
C GLY A 686 -15.08 1.98 -1.29
N SER A 687 -16.26 2.28 -0.76
CA SER A 687 -17.56 2.09 -1.46
C SER A 687 -17.86 3.11 -2.55
N GLY A 688 -17.09 4.20 -2.62
CA GLY A 688 -17.17 5.28 -3.62
C GLY A 688 -15.96 5.32 -4.55
N GLY A 689 -15.73 6.45 -5.20
CA GLY A 689 -14.60 6.66 -6.10
C GLY A 689 -14.80 6.04 -7.49
N VAL A 690 -13.70 5.89 -8.23
CA VAL A 690 -13.73 5.28 -9.57
C VAL A 690 -14.14 3.83 -9.46
N ALA A 691 -15.20 3.45 -10.16
CA ALA A 691 -15.67 2.08 -10.17
C ALA A 691 -14.70 1.20 -10.97
N PRO A 692 -14.21 0.08 -10.40
CA PRO A 692 -13.40 -0.88 -11.13
C PRO A 692 -14.25 -1.66 -12.13
N GLY A 693 -13.60 -2.31 -13.10
CA GLY A 693 -14.25 -3.23 -14.03
C GLY A 693 -14.30 -4.65 -13.46
N ILE A 694 -15.45 -5.31 -13.67
CA ILE A 694 -15.64 -6.73 -13.37
C ILE A 694 -15.89 -7.49 -14.67
N GLY A 695 -15.41 -8.70 -14.78
CA GLY A 695 -15.63 -9.62 -15.88
C GLY A 695 -14.34 -10.16 -16.52
N PRO A 696 -14.48 -11.13 -17.43
CA PRO A 696 -15.69 -11.89 -17.70
C PRO A 696 -16.16 -12.73 -16.49
N LEU A 697 -17.37 -13.31 -16.58
CA LEU A 697 -17.82 -14.34 -15.65
C LEU A 697 -17.44 -15.70 -16.26
N VAL A 698 -16.88 -16.59 -15.43
CA VAL A 698 -16.54 -17.94 -15.84
C VAL A 698 -17.23 -18.94 -14.92
N VAL A 699 -17.95 -19.87 -15.49
CA VAL A 699 -18.55 -21.00 -14.77
C VAL A 699 -17.80 -22.27 -15.14
N ALA A 700 -16.96 -22.72 -14.23
CA ALA A 700 -16.10 -23.87 -14.44
C ALA A 700 -16.47 -25.01 -13.49
N PRO A 701 -16.26 -26.28 -13.90
CA PRO A 701 -16.42 -27.41 -12.98
C PRO A 701 -15.58 -27.18 -11.73
N ALA A 702 -16.17 -27.37 -10.55
CA ALA A 702 -15.42 -27.33 -9.31
C ALA A 702 -14.33 -28.38 -9.38
N ALA A 703 -13.08 -28.01 -9.07
CA ALA A 703 -11.91 -28.86 -9.25
C ALA A 703 -12.12 -30.25 -8.64
N THR A 704 -12.37 -31.23 -9.48
CA THR A 704 -12.23 -32.63 -9.12
C THR A 704 -10.73 -32.95 -9.06
N ALA A 705 -10.33 -33.82 -8.15
CA ALA A 705 -8.97 -34.31 -8.09
C ALA A 705 -8.62 -34.91 -9.47
N THR A 706 -7.91 -34.15 -10.28
CA THR A 706 -7.56 -34.59 -11.63
C THR A 706 -6.37 -35.52 -11.55
N ARG A 707 -6.56 -36.69 -12.07
CA ARG A 707 -5.55 -37.73 -12.10
C ARG A 707 -4.68 -37.54 -13.34
N VAL A 708 -3.37 -37.51 -13.15
CA VAL A 708 -2.44 -37.70 -14.26
C VAL A 708 -2.63 -39.08 -14.82
N THR A 709 -2.98 -39.20 -16.11
CA THR A 709 -3.10 -40.43 -16.83
C THR A 709 -1.75 -40.73 -17.48
N VAL A 710 -1.18 -41.90 -17.17
CA VAL A 710 0.08 -42.34 -17.75
C VAL A 710 -0.19 -43.52 -18.70
N VAL A 711 0.24 -43.40 -19.94
CA VAL A 711 0.08 -44.45 -20.98
C VAL A 711 1.44 -44.81 -21.58
N SER A 712 1.58 -46.05 -22.02
CA SER A 712 2.77 -46.44 -22.78
C SER A 712 2.85 -45.68 -24.10
N SER A 713 4.06 -45.40 -24.59
CA SER A 713 4.25 -44.71 -25.87
C SER A 713 3.49 -45.40 -27.05
N ARG A 714 3.31 -46.68 -26.99
CA ARG A 714 2.51 -47.46 -27.99
C ARG A 714 1.01 -47.16 -27.90
N GLN A 715 0.52 -46.79 -26.71
CA GLN A 715 -0.90 -46.52 -26.45
C GLN A 715 -1.23 -45.03 -26.44
N ALA A 716 -0.25 -44.17 -26.69
CA ALA A 716 -0.45 -42.70 -26.59
C ALA A 716 -1.56 -42.19 -27.51
N THR A 717 -1.85 -42.87 -28.63
CA THR A 717 -2.97 -42.51 -29.53
C THR A 717 -4.34 -42.57 -28.85
N THR A 718 -4.48 -43.23 -27.69
CA THR A 718 -5.71 -43.24 -26.91
C THR A 718 -6.02 -41.82 -26.28
N LEU A 719 -5.02 -40.95 -26.27
CA LEU A 719 -5.17 -39.56 -25.84
C LEU A 719 -5.67 -38.65 -26.97
N CYS A 720 -5.60 -39.12 -28.24
CA CYS A 720 -6.14 -38.35 -29.37
C CYS A 720 -7.66 -38.18 -29.23
N GLY A 721 -8.17 -36.96 -29.49
CA GLY A 721 -9.57 -36.62 -29.36
C GLY A 721 -10.07 -36.40 -27.95
N ARG A 722 -9.22 -36.57 -26.92
CA ARG A 722 -9.51 -36.17 -25.55
C ARG A 722 -9.16 -34.67 -25.34
N ARG A 723 -9.91 -34.02 -24.51
CA ARG A 723 -9.63 -32.66 -24.12
C ARG A 723 -8.64 -32.68 -22.94
N LEU A 724 -7.43 -32.18 -23.18
CA LEU A 724 -6.32 -32.21 -22.24
C LEU A 724 -5.90 -30.81 -21.82
N ASP A 725 -5.46 -30.67 -20.59
CA ASP A 725 -4.77 -29.51 -20.04
C ASP A 725 -3.36 -29.44 -20.65
N TRP A 726 -2.59 -30.51 -20.45
CA TRP A 726 -1.29 -30.72 -21.06
C TRP A 726 -1.02 -32.20 -21.34
N ALA A 727 0.00 -32.48 -22.17
CA ALA A 727 0.55 -33.78 -22.38
C ALA A 727 2.09 -33.73 -22.35
N GLU A 728 2.75 -34.76 -21.80
CA GLU A 728 4.19 -34.80 -21.58
C GLU A 728 4.81 -36.11 -22.08
N ALA A 729 5.99 -35.99 -22.69
CA ALA A 729 6.90 -37.13 -22.91
C ALA A 729 7.79 -37.29 -21.67
N LEU A 730 7.69 -38.42 -20.99
CA LEU A 730 8.48 -38.73 -19.81
C LEU A 730 9.54 -39.79 -20.16
N GLY A 731 10.79 -39.58 -19.72
CA GLY A 731 11.86 -40.54 -19.74
C GLY A 731 11.79 -41.52 -18.57
N ARG A 732 12.73 -42.46 -18.56
CA ARG A 732 12.94 -43.36 -17.41
C ARG A 732 13.51 -42.59 -16.21
#